data_51b6f1c73b741f051a6266ee54daf19d
#
_entry.id   51b6f1c73b741f051a6266ee54daf19d
#
_cell.length_a   1.000
_cell.length_b   1.000
_cell.length_c   1.000
_cell.angle_alpha   90.00
_cell.angle_beta   90.00
_cell.angle_gamma   90.00
#
_symmetry.space_group_name_H-M   'P 1'
#
loop_
_entity.id
_entity.type
_entity.pdbx_description
1 polymer ?
#
loop_
_entity_poly.entity_id
_entity_poly.type
_entity_poly.pdbx_seq_one_letter_code
_entity_poly.pdbx_strand_id
1 'polypeptide(L)'
;MHHPWQDTSLTAPTRAAQLLSQMTLEEKLAQLVGVWPGSDAGSEDDADVAPMQSEINSDVPDLTALLPHGLGQLTRPFGTAPVEPGEKTRVLSDDQRKIAAANRFGIPALVHEECLTGFTAWQATIFPTPLAWGASFDPDLVEHAATLIGRSMRAVGIHQGLSPVLDVARDPRWGRTEETIGEDPYLVATIATGYVRGLESTGIISTLKHFAGHAASRGARNHAPVSIGPRELADVVLVPFEMALREGGARSVMAAYHDLDSVPASADPWLLTELLREEWGFTGTVVSDYFSVSFLEVTHRVAGSPAEAAALALTAGVDVELPAQRCYGTPLLKAVQSGEVSEELVDRSVLRVLSQKAELGLLDADWSPVPPVLASGEAVDLDPPEMREVARRLAEESVVLLANGGGALPLNATGRIAVAGPLADDVAPMLGCYTFPRHVGVHHPELAVGVDMKTLLEAVTDELPDADIDVVRRAEDTAGADVVLMVAGDRSGLFGRGTSGEGCDATDLELPDEQGELLDELLATGVPVVLVLLTGRPYALGRWADRLAACVQAFFPGEEGGGAVAGVLSGRVNPSGRLPVGVPRHTGAQPWTYLAPPLGQKGDASSIDPSALYPFGHGLSYTEFAWENASADTETLDTDGETTVGLTVTNTGERAGTEVVQLYLHDPVARTARPVNRLIGYTRVHLEPGASADVRFTFHAELAAYSLGDGRHLVEPGALELRFGASSGDMRGTVPLTLTGRERRVGYERVLRCPATAHRYGA
;
A
#
# COMPACT_ATOMS: atom_id res chain seq x y z
N MET A 1 -15.55 -28.65 -31.88
CA MET A 1 -16.68 -27.75 -32.12
C MET A 1 -16.41 -26.47 -31.35
N HIS A 2 -16.45 -25.30 -31.99
CA HIS A 2 -16.36 -24.05 -31.27
C HIS A 2 -17.65 -23.79 -30.50
N HIS A 3 -17.52 -23.51 -29.21
CA HIS A 3 -18.66 -23.11 -28.41
C HIS A 3 -18.95 -21.61 -28.60
N PRO A 4 -20.19 -21.14 -28.45
CA PRO A 4 -20.53 -19.73 -28.65
C PRO A 4 -19.73 -18.77 -27.78
N TRP A 5 -19.45 -19.12 -26.52
CA TRP A 5 -18.67 -18.29 -25.58
C TRP A 5 -17.17 -18.20 -25.91
N GLN A 6 -16.68 -19.01 -26.87
CA GLN A 6 -15.28 -19.00 -27.33
C GLN A 6 -15.06 -17.99 -28.46
N ASP A 7 -16.10 -17.34 -28.96
CA ASP A 7 -16.01 -16.31 -30.01
C ASP A 7 -15.43 -15.02 -29.45
N THR A 8 -14.16 -14.78 -29.71
CA THR A 8 -13.40 -13.61 -29.24
C THR A 8 -13.83 -12.30 -29.92
N SER A 9 -14.69 -12.34 -30.94
CA SER A 9 -15.31 -11.14 -31.53
C SER A 9 -16.41 -10.54 -30.67
N LEU A 10 -16.94 -11.33 -29.70
CA LEU A 10 -17.96 -10.90 -28.76
C LEU A 10 -17.34 -10.27 -27.51
N THR A 11 -18.07 -9.38 -26.86
CA THR A 11 -17.62 -8.78 -25.57
C THR A 11 -17.54 -9.84 -24.47
N ALA A 12 -16.64 -9.64 -23.50
CA ALA A 12 -16.47 -10.55 -22.37
C ALA A 12 -17.78 -10.83 -21.60
N PRO A 13 -18.64 -9.83 -21.27
CA PRO A 13 -19.93 -10.08 -20.66
C PRO A 13 -20.89 -10.92 -21.54
N THR A 14 -20.85 -10.74 -22.86
CA THR A 14 -21.67 -11.54 -23.79
C THR A 14 -21.23 -12.99 -23.80
N ARG A 15 -19.93 -13.25 -23.85
CA ARG A 15 -19.32 -14.59 -23.77
C ARG A 15 -19.67 -15.26 -22.43
N ALA A 16 -19.51 -14.52 -21.33
CA ALA A 16 -19.84 -14.97 -19.99
C ALA A 16 -21.33 -15.37 -19.86
N ALA A 17 -22.26 -14.56 -20.38
CA ALA A 17 -23.69 -14.84 -20.35
C ALA A 17 -24.04 -16.09 -21.15
N GLN A 18 -23.43 -16.33 -22.30
CA GLN A 18 -23.63 -17.54 -23.10
C GLN A 18 -23.17 -18.81 -22.35
N LEU A 19 -22.02 -18.73 -21.64
CA LEU A 19 -21.53 -19.84 -20.85
C LEU A 19 -22.43 -20.07 -19.62
N LEU A 20 -22.74 -19.02 -18.87
CA LEU A 20 -23.59 -19.05 -17.69
C LEU A 20 -24.92 -19.75 -17.97
N SER A 21 -25.56 -19.52 -19.13
CA SER A 21 -26.83 -20.15 -19.54
C SER A 21 -26.75 -21.66 -19.69
N GLN A 22 -25.57 -22.27 -19.74
CA GLN A 22 -25.33 -23.71 -19.87
C GLN A 22 -24.95 -24.38 -18.55
N MET A 23 -24.68 -23.58 -17.48
CA MET A 23 -24.14 -24.08 -16.20
C MET A 23 -25.26 -24.57 -15.29
N THR A 24 -25.00 -25.67 -14.58
CA THR A 24 -25.82 -26.09 -13.42
C THR A 24 -25.49 -25.21 -12.21
N LEU A 25 -26.32 -25.27 -11.17
CA LEU A 25 -26.09 -24.49 -9.95
C LEU A 25 -24.73 -24.82 -9.29
N GLU A 26 -24.37 -26.11 -9.25
CA GLU A 26 -23.08 -26.57 -8.72
C GLU A 26 -21.89 -26.01 -9.51
N GLU A 27 -22.02 -25.97 -10.84
CA GLU A 27 -20.95 -25.38 -11.71
C GLU A 27 -20.89 -23.86 -11.56
N LYS A 28 -22.00 -23.18 -11.32
CA LYS A 28 -22.05 -21.76 -11.00
C LYS A 28 -21.34 -21.48 -9.68
N LEU A 29 -21.68 -22.18 -8.61
CA LEU A 29 -21.09 -22.00 -7.28
C LEU A 29 -19.59 -22.31 -7.26
N ALA A 30 -19.15 -23.33 -8.02
CA ALA A 30 -17.74 -23.64 -8.15
C ALA A 30 -16.91 -22.47 -8.71
N GLN A 31 -17.48 -21.53 -9.46
CA GLN A 31 -16.80 -20.34 -9.95
C GLN A 31 -16.65 -19.23 -8.89
N LEU A 32 -17.39 -19.31 -7.79
CA LEU A 32 -17.43 -18.27 -6.74
C LEU A 32 -16.55 -18.59 -5.53
N VAL A 33 -15.73 -19.64 -5.62
CA VAL A 33 -14.89 -20.11 -4.49
C VAL A 33 -13.44 -20.29 -4.90
N GLY A 34 -12.55 -20.18 -3.91
CA GLY A 34 -11.14 -20.53 -4.02
C GLY A 34 -10.82 -21.92 -3.46
N VAL A 35 -9.65 -22.43 -3.82
CA VAL A 35 -8.98 -23.55 -3.15
C VAL A 35 -7.54 -23.16 -2.88
N TRP A 36 -7.09 -23.49 -1.67
CA TRP A 36 -5.72 -23.18 -1.21
C TRP A 36 -4.91 -24.47 -0.99
N PRO A 37 -4.25 -25.01 -2.03
CA PRO A 37 -3.49 -26.25 -1.91
C PRO A 37 -2.28 -26.08 -0.99
N GLY A 38 -2.11 -27.01 -0.05
CA GLY A 38 -0.96 -27.03 0.86
C GLY A 38 -1.11 -26.14 2.09
N SER A 39 -2.26 -25.44 2.26
CA SER A 39 -2.52 -24.62 3.45
C SER A 39 -2.78 -25.44 4.71
N ASP A 40 -3.01 -26.75 4.58
CA ASP A 40 -3.21 -27.72 5.64
C ASP A 40 -1.93 -28.48 6.05
N ALA A 41 -0.84 -28.28 5.31
CA ALA A 41 0.42 -28.94 5.56
C ALA A 41 1.21 -28.26 6.70
N GLY A 42 0.90 -28.58 7.93
CA GLY A 42 1.60 -28.11 9.12
C GLY A 42 0.69 -27.32 10.07
N SER A 43 -0.29 -28.01 10.64
CA SER A 43 -1.25 -27.43 11.59
C SER A 43 -0.66 -27.23 12.99
N GLU A 44 0.44 -26.48 13.10
CA GLU A 44 0.79 -25.81 14.34
C GLU A 44 0.24 -24.38 14.27
N ASP A 45 -0.41 -23.90 15.33
CA ASP A 45 -1.04 -22.57 15.40
C ASP A 45 -0.06 -21.42 15.04
N ASP A 46 1.24 -21.68 15.08
CA ASP A 46 2.31 -20.73 14.76
C ASP A 46 2.61 -20.59 13.25
N ALA A 47 2.00 -21.39 12.36
CA ALA A 47 2.25 -21.37 10.92
C ALA A 47 1.21 -20.59 10.11
N ASP A 48 0.20 -20.00 10.77
CA ASP A 48 -0.84 -19.22 10.08
C ASP A 48 -0.28 -17.99 9.37
N VAL A 49 -0.66 -17.83 8.11
CA VAL A 49 -0.37 -16.67 7.24
C VAL A 49 -1.64 -15.91 6.85
N ALA A 50 -2.79 -16.32 7.40
CA ALA A 50 -4.06 -15.62 7.30
C ALA A 50 -4.79 -15.68 8.65
N PRO A 51 -5.63 -14.69 9.00
CA PRO A 51 -6.33 -14.67 10.28
C PRO A 51 -7.23 -15.89 10.49
N MET A 52 -7.08 -16.59 11.63
CA MET A 52 -7.86 -17.79 11.99
C MET A 52 -7.76 -18.95 10.98
N GLN A 53 -6.67 -19.04 10.24
CA GLN A 53 -6.49 -20.05 9.20
C GLN A 53 -6.62 -21.47 9.75
N SER A 54 -5.91 -21.79 10.83
CA SER A 54 -5.94 -23.12 11.48
C SER A 54 -7.33 -23.49 12.02
N GLU A 55 -8.09 -22.49 12.52
CA GLU A 55 -9.41 -22.71 13.09
C GLU A 55 -10.50 -22.93 12.02
N ILE A 56 -10.41 -22.22 10.88
CA ILE A 56 -11.45 -22.19 9.84
C ILE A 56 -11.18 -23.22 8.75
N ASN A 57 -9.91 -23.52 8.46
CA ASN A 57 -9.50 -24.35 7.32
C ASN A 57 -9.61 -25.87 7.55
N SER A 58 -10.04 -26.32 8.74
CA SER A 58 -10.10 -27.74 9.13
C SER A 58 -11.04 -28.61 8.28
N ASP A 59 -11.99 -28.01 7.56
CA ASP A 59 -13.05 -28.69 6.82
C ASP A 59 -13.00 -28.45 5.29
N VAL A 60 -11.84 -28.05 4.74
CA VAL A 60 -11.71 -27.75 3.31
C VAL A 60 -11.75 -29.06 2.50
N PRO A 61 -12.66 -29.19 1.50
CA PRO A 61 -12.73 -30.37 0.65
C PRO A 61 -11.44 -30.53 -0.19
N ASP A 62 -11.04 -31.78 -0.41
CA ASP A 62 -9.96 -32.10 -1.36
C ASP A 62 -10.28 -31.50 -2.74
N LEU A 63 -9.28 -30.90 -3.37
CA LEU A 63 -9.35 -30.34 -4.72
C LEU A 63 -10.02 -31.30 -5.71
N THR A 64 -9.71 -32.58 -5.64
CA THR A 64 -10.29 -33.61 -6.51
C THR A 64 -11.81 -33.74 -6.42
N ALA A 65 -12.41 -33.41 -5.28
CA ALA A 65 -13.86 -33.45 -5.11
C ALA A 65 -14.59 -32.31 -5.82
N LEU A 66 -13.91 -31.18 -6.03
CA LEU A 66 -14.45 -29.97 -6.64
C LEU A 66 -14.31 -29.92 -8.15
N LEU A 67 -13.25 -30.53 -8.69
CA LEU A 67 -12.88 -30.45 -10.10
C LEU A 67 -14.01 -30.78 -11.09
N PRO A 68 -14.95 -31.75 -10.84
CA PRO A 68 -16.02 -32.06 -11.79
C PRO A 68 -16.95 -30.88 -12.09
N HIS A 69 -17.11 -29.93 -11.17
CA HIS A 69 -17.90 -28.72 -11.34
C HIS A 69 -17.09 -27.50 -11.81
N GLY A 70 -15.74 -27.63 -11.87
CA GLY A 70 -14.84 -26.54 -12.17
C GLY A 70 -14.29 -25.88 -10.90
N LEU A 71 -13.52 -24.81 -11.07
CA LEU A 71 -12.93 -24.04 -9.98
C LEU A 71 -12.86 -22.56 -10.34
N GLY A 72 -13.30 -21.71 -9.41
CA GLY A 72 -13.23 -20.26 -9.53
C GLY A 72 -11.79 -19.78 -9.45
N GLN A 73 -11.15 -19.98 -8.29
CA GLN A 73 -9.80 -19.48 -8.01
C GLN A 73 -8.88 -20.55 -7.42
N LEU A 74 -7.60 -20.44 -7.76
CA LEU A 74 -6.49 -21.17 -7.14
C LEU A 74 -5.67 -20.20 -6.32
N THR A 75 -5.57 -20.45 -5.02
CA THR A 75 -5.00 -19.54 -4.02
C THR A 75 -3.51 -19.80 -3.85
N ARG A 76 -2.69 -18.77 -4.04
CA ARG A 76 -1.29 -18.63 -3.64
C ARG A 76 -0.39 -19.85 -3.91
N PRO A 77 -0.32 -20.39 -5.14
CA PRO A 77 0.53 -21.53 -5.41
C PRO A 77 2.02 -21.29 -5.14
N PHE A 78 2.54 -20.08 -5.32
CA PHE A 78 3.92 -19.71 -5.03
C PHE A 78 4.13 -19.17 -3.62
N GLY A 79 3.11 -18.51 -3.06
CA GLY A 79 3.15 -17.82 -1.77
C GLY A 79 2.74 -18.68 -0.57
N THR A 80 2.62 -20.01 -0.70
CA THR A 80 2.23 -20.91 0.39
C THR A 80 3.44 -21.58 1.06
N ALA A 81 4.47 -21.92 0.28
CA ALA A 81 5.67 -22.59 0.76
C ALA A 81 6.87 -22.21 -0.09
N PRO A 82 8.10 -22.32 0.41
CA PRO A 82 9.30 -22.09 -0.40
C PRO A 82 9.45 -23.19 -1.46
N VAL A 83 9.29 -22.79 -2.71
CA VAL A 83 9.33 -23.69 -3.88
C VAL A 83 10.23 -23.09 -4.96
N GLU A 84 10.97 -23.93 -5.64
CA GLU A 84 11.79 -23.48 -6.78
C GLU A 84 10.84 -22.96 -7.88
N PRO A 85 11.04 -21.70 -8.36
CA PRO A 85 10.07 -21.05 -9.24
C PRO A 85 9.77 -21.80 -10.54
N GLY A 86 10.80 -22.37 -11.19
CA GLY A 86 10.63 -23.11 -12.44
C GLY A 86 9.91 -24.46 -12.25
N GLU A 87 10.15 -25.15 -11.14
CA GLU A 87 9.41 -26.37 -10.78
C GLU A 87 7.95 -26.04 -10.50
N LYS A 88 7.71 -25.01 -9.68
CA LYS A 88 6.34 -24.61 -9.34
C LYS A 88 5.53 -24.15 -10.56
N THR A 89 6.18 -23.46 -11.49
CA THR A 89 5.54 -23.08 -12.76
C THR A 89 5.06 -24.31 -13.56
N ARG A 90 5.84 -25.40 -13.57
CA ARG A 90 5.43 -26.66 -14.21
C ARG A 90 4.26 -27.32 -13.47
N VAL A 91 4.31 -27.36 -12.13
CA VAL A 91 3.23 -27.89 -11.30
C VAL A 91 1.94 -27.09 -11.54
N LEU A 92 2.01 -25.76 -11.55
CA LEU A 92 0.85 -24.91 -11.85
C LEU A 92 0.25 -25.20 -13.23
N SER A 93 1.11 -25.37 -14.26
CA SER A 93 0.67 -25.77 -15.60
C SER A 93 -0.08 -27.11 -15.61
N ASP A 94 0.42 -28.09 -14.84
CA ASP A 94 -0.21 -29.41 -14.73
C ASP A 94 -1.55 -29.34 -13.96
N ASP A 95 -1.63 -28.53 -12.91
CA ASP A 95 -2.86 -28.34 -12.14
C ASP A 95 -3.93 -27.63 -12.98
N GLN A 96 -3.57 -26.57 -13.71
CA GLN A 96 -4.49 -25.90 -14.64
C GLN A 96 -5.01 -26.88 -15.72
N ARG A 97 -4.14 -27.76 -16.24
CA ARG A 97 -4.52 -28.82 -17.20
C ARG A 97 -5.53 -29.80 -16.58
N LYS A 98 -5.29 -30.24 -15.34
CA LYS A 98 -6.21 -31.13 -14.59
C LYS A 98 -7.55 -30.44 -14.35
N ILE A 99 -7.54 -29.18 -13.87
CA ILE A 99 -8.75 -28.40 -13.60
C ILE A 99 -9.60 -28.27 -14.88
N ALA A 100 -9.00 -27.84 -15.97
CA ALA A 100 -9.70 -27.69 -17.24
C ALA A 100 -10.21 -29.02 -17.81
N ALA A 101 -9.43 -30.10 -17.70
CA ALA A 101 -9.84 -31.43 -18.20
C ALA A 101 -10.96 -32.09 -17.37
N ALA A 102 -11.10 -31.73 -16.11
CA ALA A 102 -12.07 -32.35 -15.21
C ALA A 102 -13.49 -31.78 -15.35
N ASN A 103 -13.66 -30.55 -15.82
CA ASN A 103 -14.96 -29.93 -16.03
C ASN A 103 -15.38 -29.94 -17.49
N ARG A 104 -16.68 -30.06 -17.75
CA ARG A 104 -17.23 -30.25 -19.11
C ARG A 104 -17.08 -29.04 -20.03
N PHE A 105 -16.75 -27.88 -19.51
CA PHE A 105 -16.54 -26.64 -20.27
C PHE A 105 -15.08 -26.36 -20.60
N GLY A 106 -14.15 -27.08 -19.98
CA GLY A 106 -12.72 -26.85 -20.14
C GLY A 106 -12.21 -25.55 -19.55
N ILE A 107 -12.88 -25.00 -18.54
CA ILE A 107 -12.55 -23.71 -17.93
C ILE A 107 -11.45 -23.88 -16.87
N PRO A 108 -10.31 -23.12 -16.95
CA PRO A 108 -9.27 -23.13 -15.92
C PRO A 108 -9.69 -22.28 -14.71
N ALA A 109 -8.92 -22.41 -13.61
CA ALA A 109 -9.03 -21.52 -12.47
C ALA A 109 -8.33 -20.16 -12.76
N LEU A 110 -8.86 -19.09 -12.17
CA LEU A 110 -8.11 -17.86 -11.99
C LEU A 110 -7.08 -18.08 -10.87
N VAL A 111 -5.84 -17.66 -11.05
CA VAL A 111 -4.76 -17.82 -10.06
C VAL A 111 -4.42 -16.49 -9.46
N HIS A 112 -4.47 -16.38 -8.12
CA HIS A 112 -4.11 -15.16 -7.43
C HIS A 112 -2.94 -15.35 -6.46
N GLU A 113 -2.19 -14.26 -6.24
CA GLU A 113 -1.05 -14.18 -5.34
C GLU A 113 -1.00 -12.83 -4.61
N GLU A 114 -0.23 -12.77 -3.53
CA GLU A 114 0.17 -11.50 -2.92
C GLU A 114 1.31 -10.86 -3.72
N CYS A 115 1.25 -9.52 -3.83
CA CYS A 115 2.28 -8.78 -4.57
C CYS A 115 2.52 -7.36 -4.04
N LEU A 116 2.32 -7.15 -2.73
CA LEU A 116 2.41 -5.84 -2.11
C LEU A 116 3.85 -5.27 -2.13
N THR A 117 4.85 -6.12 -1.91
CA THR A 117 6.27 -5.74 -1.88
C THR A 117 7.09 -6.45 -2.95
N GLY A 118 6.50 -6.63 -4.13
CA GLY A 118 6.96 -7.55 -5.14
C GLY A 118 6.12 -8.82 -5.14
N PHE A 119 6.35 -9.72 -6.09
CA PHE A 119 5.69 -11.02 -6.11
C PHE A 119 6.07 -11.81 -4.86
N THR A 120 5.11 -12.13 -3.97
CA THR A 120 5.38 -12.82 -2.71
C THR A 120 5.65 -14.31 -2.96
N ALA A 121 6.82 -14.58 -3.54
CA ALA A 121 7.33 -15.91 -3.86
C ALA A 121 8.81 -16.03 -3.44
N TRP A 122 9.25 -17.26 -3.15
CA TRP A 122 10.66 -17.50 -2.86
C TRP A 122 11.53 -17.15 -4.06
N GLN A 123 12.66 -16.48 -3.85
CA GLN A 123 13.59 -15.99 -4.89
C GLN A 123 13.01 -14.88 -5.79
N ALA A 124 11.95 -14.21 -5.40
CA ALA A 124 11.47 -13.04 -6.12
C ALA A 124 12.03 -11.75 -5.53
N THR A 125 12.23 -10.73 -6.37
CA THR A 125 12.68 -9.39 -6.00
C THR A 125 11.81 -8.79 -4.89
N ILE A 126 12.44 -8.27 -3.85
CA ILE A 126 11.77 -7.65 -2.71
C ILE A 126 11.90 -6.14 -2.80
N PHE A 127 10.82 -5.49 -3.22
CA PHE A 127 10.72 -4.03 -3.25
C PHE A 127 10.52 -3.42 -1.85
N PRO A 128 10.79 -2.13 -1.67
CA PRO A 128 10.38 -1.38 -0.47
C PRO A 128 8.89 -1.54 -0.17
N THR A 129 8.50 -1.38 1.10
CA THR A 129 7.09 -1.40 1.51
C THR A 129 6.31 -0.19 1.01
N PRO A 130 4.96 -0.25 0.96
CA PRO A 130 4.14 0.88 0.52
C PRO A 130 4.38 2.19 1.26
N LEU A 131 4.72 2.13 2.55
CA LEU A 131 5.07 3.33 3.31
C LEU A 131 6.35 4.00 2.75
N ALA A 132 7.31 3.21 2.27
CA ALA A 132 8.47 3.72 1.55
C ALA A 132 8.09 4.23 0.14
N TRP A 133 7.09 3.63 -0.56
CA TRP A 133 6.59 4.19 -1.81
C TRP A 133 6.04 5.61 -1.60
N GLY A 134 5.24 5.79 -0.54
CA GLY A 134 4.74 7.09 -0.16
C GLY A 134 5.87 8.10 0.10
N ALA A 135 6.94 7.65 0.76
CA ALA A 135 8.10 8.50 1.03
C ALA A 135 8.86 8.95 -0.24
N SER A 136 8.79 8.19 -1.33
CA SER A 136 9.39 8.59 -2.61
C SER A 136 8.68 9.78 -3.26
N PHE A 137 7.37 9.96 -3.04
CA PHE A 137 6.54 10.91 -3.80
C PHE A 137 6.71 10.77 -5.32
N ASP A 138 6.95 9.52 -5.79
CA ASP A 138 7.18 9.20 -7.21
C ASP A 138 6.20 8.13 -7.73
N PRO A 139 4.98 8.52 -8.15
CA PRO A 139 4.00 7.59 -8.69
C PRO A 139 4.46 6.90 -9.99
N ASP A 140 5.32 7.54 -10.78
CA ASP A 140 5.78 6.98 -12.06
C ASP A 140 6.80 5.86 -11.81
N LEU A 141 7.68 6.00 -10.80
CA LEU A 141 8.60 4.93 -10.40
C LEU A 141 7.85 3.74 -9.83
N VAL A 142 6.79 3.98 -9.04
CA VAL A 142 5.92 2.93 -8.49
C VAL A 142 5.14 2.23 -9.61
N GLU A 143 4.65 2.96 -10.62
CA GLU A 143 4.02 2.38 -11.83
C GLU A 143 5.00 1.47 -12.57
N HIS A 144 6.26 1.89 -12.71
CA HIS A 144 7.30 1.07 -13.34
C HIS A 144 7.58 -0.21 -12.53
N ALA A 145 7.75 -0.10 -11.20
CA ALA A 145 7.92 -1.26 -10.33
C ALA A 145 6.75 -2.25 -10.47
N ALA A 146 5.50 -1.76 -10.40
CA ALA A 146 4.32 -2.59 -10.57
C ALA A 146 4.21 -3.25 -11.94
N THR A 147 4.68 -2.58 -13.01
CA THR A 147 4.77 -3.16 -14.35
C THR A 147 5.73 -4.36 -14.38
N LEU A 148 6.89 -4.25 -13.74
CA LEU A 148 7.86 -5.34 -13.67
C LEU A 148 7.33 -6.50 -12.82
N ILE A 149 6.72 -6.21 -11.67
CA ILE A 149 6.05 -7.20 -10.81
C ILE A 149 4.99 -7.97 -11.62
N GLY A 150 4.11 -7.24 -12.32
CA GLY A 150 3.04 -7.85 -13.11
C GLY A 150 3.57 -8.71 -14.27
N ARG A 151 4.65 -8.31 -14.95
CA ARG A 151 5.30 -9.12 -15.99
C ARG A 151 5.86 -10.42 -15.40
N SER A 152 6.52 -10.34 -14.25
CA SER A 152 7.06 -11.49 -13.54
C SER A 152 5.95 -12.49 -13.16
N MET A 153 4.85 -12.00 -12.57
CA MET A 153 3.67 -12.81 -12.23
C MET A 153 3.04 -13.44 -13.48
N ARG A 154 2.81 -12.62 -14.53
CA ARG A 154 2.21 -13.11 -15.78
C ARG A 154 3.05 -14.20 -16.46
N ALA A 155 4.37 -14.08 -16.43
CA ALA A 155 5.30 -15.03 -17.02
C ALA A 155 5.13 -16.46 -16.46
N VAL A 156 4.83 -16.58 -15.16
CA VAL A 156 4.65 -17.87 -14.47
C VAL A 156 3.19 -18.33 -14.37
N GLY A 157 2.25 -17.59 -14.96
CA GLY A 157 0.83 -18.01 -15.08
C GLY A 157 -0.09 -17.51 -13.99
N ILE A 158 0.28 -16.44 -13.28
CA ILE A 158 -0.61 -15.72 -12.34
C ILE A 158 -1.54 -14.79 -13.12
N HIS A 159 -2.74 -14.53 -12.60
CA HIS A 159 -3.78 -13.74 -13.23
C HIS A 159 -4.22 -12.53 -12.40
N GLN A 160 -4.10 -12.60 -11.07
CA GLN A 160 -4.57 -11.57 -10.14
C GLN A 160 -3.56 -11.37 -9.00
N GLY A 161 -3.33 -10.11 -8.64
CA GLY A 161 -2.55 -9.69 -7.48
C GLY A 161 -3.48 -9.08 -6.42
N LEU A 162 -3.30 -9.48 -5.14
CA LEU A 162 -4.08 -8.95 -4.03
C LEU A 162 -3.46 -7.64 -3.48
N SER A 163 -3.30 -6.67 -4.37
CA SER A 163 -2.66 -5.36 -4.11
C SER A 163 -3.21 -4.30 -5.07
N PRO A 164 -3.07 -2.99 -4.73
CA PRO A 164 -2.41 -2.38 -3.57
C PRO A 164 -3.31 -2.21 -2.34
N VAL A 165 -2.70 -1.86 -1.18
CA VAL A 165 -3.41 -1.38 0.01
C VAL A 165 -3.68 0.12 -0.13
N LEU A 166 -4.96 0.51 -0.07
CA LEU A 166 -5.43 1.88 -0.20
C LEU A 166 -5.90 2.48 1.13
N ASP A 167 -5.72 1.75 2.22
CA ASP A 167 -6.02 2.25 3.55
C ASP A 167 -5.17 3.49 3.84
N VAL A 168 -5.81 4.56 4.30
CA VAL A 168 -5.15 5.80 4.69
C VAL A 168 -4.79 5.72 6.17
N ALA A 169 -3.51 5.80 6.52
CA ALA A 169 -3.04 5.69 7.90
C ALA A 169 -3.70 6.75 8.79
N ARG A 170 -4.30 6.33 9.92
CA ARG A 170 -5.00 7.21 10.88
C ARG A 170 -4.35 7.19 12.25
N ASP A 171 -3.94 6.02 12.69
CA ASP A 171 -3.25 5.82 13.98
C ASP A 171 -2.05 4.89 13.74
N PRO A 172 -0.82 5.40 13.86
CA PRO A 172 0.38 4.63 13.52
C PRO A 172 0.66 3.47 14.49
N ARG A 173 -0.09 3.33 15.58
CA ARG A 173 -0.01 2.13 16.44
C ARG A 173 -0.59 0.89 15.77
N TRP A 174 -1.40 1.03 14.73
CA TRP A 174 -1.89 -0.09 13.93
C TRP A 174 -0.73 -0.83 13.27
N GLY A 175 -0.69 -2.16 13.44
CA GLY A 175 0.41 -3.00 12.95
C GLY A 175 0.61 -2.92 11.45
N ARG A 176 -0.49 -2.81 10.67
CA ARG A 176 -0.47 -2.74 9.22
C ARG A 176 -0.16 -1.34 8.66
N THR A 177 0.30 -0.41 9.49
CA THR A 177 0.76 0.91 9.02
C THR A 177 1.84 0.78 7.94
N GLU A 178 2.73 -0.19 8.02
CA GLU A 178 3.78 -0.47 7.02
C GLU A 178 3.23 -0.80 5.63
N GLU A 179 2.00 -1.32 5.55
CA GLU A 179 1.33 -1.66 4.30
C GLU A 179 0.61 -0.47 3.66
N THR A 180 0.42 0.63 4.42
CA THR A 180 -0.20 1.86 3.91
C THR A 180 0.81 2.71 3.17
N ILE A 181 0.34 3.50 2.21
CA ILE A 181 1.18 4.46 1.47
C ILE A 181 1.43 5.73 2.30
N GLY A 182 0.51 6.07 3.23
CA GLY A 182 0.64 7.23 4.09
C GLY A 182 -0.65 7.69 4.73
N GLU A 183 -0.61 8.88 5.37
CA GLU A 183 -1.75 9.49 6.08
C GLU A 183 -2.56 10.48 5.22
N ASP A 184 -2.08 10.78 4.02
CA ASP A 184 -2.73 11.74 3.11
C ASP A 184 -3.49 11.02 1.99
N PRO A 185 -4.80 11.27 1.80
CA PRO A 185 -5.60 10.60 0.79
C PRO A 185 -5.17 10.90 -0.66
N TYR A 186 -4.62 12.09 -0.95
CA TYR A 186 -4.16 12.44 -2.30
C TYR A 186 -2.85 11.73 -2.64
N LEU A 187 -1.89 11.66 -1.70
CA LEU A 187 -0.65 10.91 -1.88
C LEU A 187 -0.96 9.41 -2.06
N VAL A 188 -1.80 8.84 -1.17
CA VAL A 188 -2.22 7.43 -1.28
C VAL A 188 -2.88 7.17 -2.63
N ALA A 189 -3.82 8.03 -3.04
CA ALA A 189 -4.55 7.90 -4.30
C ALA A 189 -3.62 7.93 -5.52
N THR A 190 -2.69 8.86 -5.59
CA THR A 190 -1.82 9.03 -6.77
C THR A 190 -0.77 7.92 -6.89
N ILE A 191 -0.13 7.54 -5.79
CA ILE A 191 0.85 6.43 -5.75
C ILE A 191 0.14 5.10 -6.07
N ALA A 192 -1.00 4.81 -5.40
CA ALA A 192 -1.76 3.59 -5.65
C ALA A 192 -2.28 3.51 -7.09
N THR A 193 -2.72 4.62 -7.68
CA THR A 193 -3.16 4.67 -9.08
C THR A 193 -2.02 4.33 -10.04
N GLY A 194 -0.78 4.79 -9.75
CA GLY A 194 0.41 4.38 -10.50
C GLY A 194 0.63 2.86 -10.41
N TYR A 195 0.61 2.30 -9.20
CA TYR A 195 0.74 0.86 -8.99
C TYR A 195 -0.33 0.06 -9.77
N VAL A 196 -1.60 0.48 -9.68
CA VAL A 196 -2.71 -0.17 -10.39
C VAL A 196 -2.49 -0.15 -11.90
N ARG A 197 -2.14 1.02 -12.48
CA ARG A 197 -1.86 1.12 -13.92
C ARG A 197 -0.72 0.20 -14.37
N GLY A 198 0.36 0.18 -13.57
CA GLY A 198 1.50 -0.69 -13.85
C GLY A 198 1.08 -2.16 -13.90
N LEU A 199 0.39 -2.64 -12.88
CA LEU A 199 -0.03 -4.03 -12.76
C LEU A 199 -1.05 -4.41 -13.86
N GLU A 200 -2.11 -3.61 -14.04
CA GLU A 200 -3.16 -3.83 -15.05
C GLU A 200 -2.62 -3.79 -16.49
N SER A 201 -1.59 -2.98 -16.77
CA SER A 201 -0.93 -2.90 -18.09
C SER A 201 -0.34 -4.23 -18.56
N THR A 202 -0.03 -5.14 -17.63
CA THR A 202 0.51 -6.46 -17.91
C THR A 202 -0.56 -7.55 -18.08
N GLY A 203 -1.82 -7.19 -17.86
CA GLY A 203 -2.97 -8.10 -17.85
C GLY A 203 -3.23 -8.76 -16.49
N ILE A 204 -2.41 -8.50 -15.46
CA ILE A 204 -2.71 -8.91 -14.09
C ILE A 204 -3.84 -8.04 -13.53
N ILE A 205 -4.86 -8.67 -12.94
CA ILE A 205 -5.93 -7.97 -12.24
C ILE A 205 -5.38 -7.44 -10.92
N SER A 206 -5.47 -6.13 -10.70
CA SER A 206 -5.20 -5.53 -9.39
C SER A 206 -6.42 -5.66 -8.47
N THR A 207 -6.20 -5.80 -7.16
CA THR A 207 -7.25 -5.92 -6.16
C THR A 207 -7.08 -4.84 -5.11
N LEU A 208 -7.97 -3.85 -5.13
CA LEU A 208 -7.92 -2.72 -4.19
C LEU A 208 -8.36 -3.18 -2.80
N LYS A 209 -7.52 -3.01 -1.79
CA LYS A 209 -7.81 -3.45 -0.43
C LYS A 209 -7.46 -2.36 0.61
N HIS A 210 -8.16 -2.31 1.76
CA HIS A 210 -9.30 -3.14 2.15
C HIS A 210 -10.56 -2.27 2.14
N PHE A 211 -11.53 -2.55 1.29
CA PHE A 211 -12.69 -1.68 1.04
C PHE A 211 -13.74 -1.83 2.13
N ALA A 212 -13.97 -0.79 3.00
CA ALA A 212 -13.16 0.41 3.10
C ALA A 212 -13.05 0.87 4.56
N GLY A 213 -11.90 1.49 4.91
CA GLY A 213 -11.75 2.13 6.23
C GLY A 213 -10.97 1.33 7.28
N HIS A 214 -10.32 0.26 6.89
CA HIS A 214 -9.65 -0.68 7.80
C HIS A 214 -8.62 -0.02 8.73
N ALA A 215 -7.85 0.97 8.25
CA ALA A 215 -6.86 1.70 9.05
C ALA A 215 -7.47 2.66 10.10
N ALA A 216 -8.78 2.91 10.05
CA ALA A 216 -9.48 3.73 11.05
C ALA A 216 -10.03 2.91 12.23
N SER A 217 -9.54 1.70 12.43
CA SER A 217 -9.97 0.78 13.47
C SER A 217 -9.76 1.36 14.87
N ARG A 218 -10.74 1.10 15.75
CA ARG A 218 -10.78 1.67 17.09
C ARG A 218 -9.58 1.20 17.94
N GLY A 219 -8.84 2.18 18.48
CA GLY A 219 -7.66 1.93 19.30
C GLY A 219 -6.48 1.36 18.51
N ALA A 220 -6.45 1.56 17.19
CA ALA A 220 -5.44 1.04 16.28
C ALA A 220 -5.29 -0.49 16.34
N ARG A 221 -6.36 -1.20 16.64
CA ARG A 221 -6.35 -2.66 16.75
C ARG A 221 -6.80 -3.31 15.46
N ASN A 222 -6.04 -4.30 15.01
CA ASN A 222 -6.39 -5.05 13.81
C ASN A 222 -7.79 -5.66 13.93
N HIS A 223 -8.60 -5.55 12.88
CA HIS A 223 -10.00 -5.99 12.77
C HIS A 223 -10.98 -5.34 13.77
N ALA A 224 -10.56 -4.34 14.57
CA ALA A 224 -11.48 -3.70 15.49
C ALA A 224 -12.54 -2.86 14.75
N PRO A 225 -13.72 -2.63 15.37
CA PRO A 225 -14.78 -1.82 14.81
C PRO A 225 -14.31 -0.42 14.39
N VAL A 226 -14.85 0.09 13.29
CA VAL A 226 -14.58 1.43 12.78
C VAL A 226 -15.79 2.34 13.05
N SER A 227 -15.55 3.46 13.72
CA SER A 227 -16.53 4.53 13.89
C SER A 227 -16.01 5.77 13.22
N ILE A 228 -16.51 6.03 12.01
CA ILE A 228 -16.10 7.16 11.19
C ILE A 228 -17.34 7.88 10.67
N GLY A 229 -17.29 9.20 10.65
CA GLY A 229 -18.42 9.99 10.11
C GLY A 229 -18.44 9.94 8.57
N PRO A 230 -19.64 10.11 7.95
CA PRO A 230 -19.77 10.00 6.50
C PRO A 230 -18.93 11.02 5.70
N ARG A 231 -18.60 12.16 6.31
CA ARG A 231 -17.74 13.17 5.67
C ARG A 231 -16.28 12.72 5.63
N GLU A 232 -15.75 12.22 6.73
CA GLU A 232 -14.38 11.72 6.79
C GLU A 232 -14.23 10.45 5.93
N LEU A 233 -15.25 9.59 5.94
CA LEU A 233 -15.29 8.43 5.06
C LEU A 233 -15.14 8.85 3.58
N ALA A 234 -15.92 9.86 3.14
CA ALA A 234 -15.92 10.32 1.76
C ALA A 234 -14.69 11.18 1.38
N ASP A 235 -14.23 12.08 2.29
CA ASP A 235 -13.15 13.03 1.99
C ASP A 235 -11.74 12.43 2.20
N VAL A 236 -11.63 11.31 2.92
CA VAL A 236 -10.33 10.71 3.27
C VAL A 236 -10.23 9.25 2.82
N VAL A 237 -11.13 8.40 3.30
CA VAL A 237 -11.01 6.93 3.12
C VAL A 237 -11.33 6.49 1.71
N LEU A 238 -12.38 7.02 1.10
CA LEU A 238 -12.87 6.58 -0.22
C LEU A 238 -12.11 7.20 -1.39
N VAL A 239 -11.42 8.33 -1.21
CA VAL A 239 -10.70 9.05 -2.28
C VAL A 239 -9.67 8.17 -3.00
N PRO A 240 -8.80 7.39 -2.32
CA PRO A 240 -7.86 6.51 -3.00
C PRO A 240 -8.53 5.43 -3.86
N PHE A 241 -9.60 4.82 -3.36
CA PHE A 241 -10.36 3.81 -4.12
C PHE A 241 -11.02 4.42 -5.34
N GLU A 242 -11.65 5.59 -5.18
CA GLU A 242 -12.28 6.30 -6.28
C GLU A 242 -11.29 6.63 -7.41
N MET A 243 -10.10 7.16 -7.08
CA MET A 243 -9.08 7.48 -8.07
C MET A 243 -8.51 6.21 -8.73
N ALA A 244 -8.20 5.18 -7.95
CA ALA A 244 -7.64 3.93 -8.47
C ALA A 244 -8.62 3.19 -9.40
N LEU A 245 -9.92 3.24 -9.14
CA LEU A 245 -10.95 2.69 -10.03
C LEU A 245 -11.07 3.49 -11.33
N ARG A 246 -11.19 4.82 -11.23
CA ARG A 246 -11.46 5.68 -12.39
C ARG A 246 -10.25 5.88 -13.29
N GLU A 247 -9.09 6.09 -12.70
CA GLU A 247 -7.87 6.49 -13.40
C GLU A 247 -6.84 5.37 -13.49
N GLY A 248 -6.88 4.41 -12.54
CA GLY A 248 -6.03 3.22 -12.55
C GLY A 248 -6.62 2.07 -13.35
N GLY A 249 -7.95 1.97 -13.39
CA GLY A 249 -8.65 0.91 -14.12
C GLY A 249 -8.64 -0.45 -13.38
N ALA A 250 -8.61 -0.45 -12.06
CA ALA A 250 -8.64 -1.66 -11.24
C ALA A 250 -9.89 -2.51 -11.53
N ARG A 251 -9.69 -3.82 -11.66
CA ARG A 251 -10.76 -4.78 -12.00
C ARG A 251 -11.22 -5.63 -10.82
N SER A 252 -10.62 -5.51 -9.64
CA SER A 252 -11.05 -6.21 -8.43
C SER A 252 -10.98 -5.32 -7.20
N VAL A 253 -11.87 -5.58 -6.23
CA VAL A 253 -11.92 -4.92 -4.92
C VAL A 253 -12.04 -6.01 -3.86
N MET A 254 -11.36 -5.86 -2.72
CA MET A 254 -11.44 -6.77 -1.58
C MET A 254 -12.24 -6.13 -0.45
N ALA A 255 -13.33 -6.79 -0.04
CA ALA A 255 -14.14 -6.37 1.11
C ALA A 255 -13.38 -6.60 2.41
N ALA A 256 -13.35 -5.59 3.27
CA ALA A 256 -12.55 -5.59 4.50
C ALA A 256 -13.12 -6.51 5.60
N TYR A 257 -12.28 -6.83 6.60
CA TYR A 257 -12.65 -7.66 7.77
C TYR A 257 -13.59 -6.97 8.76
N HIS A 258 -13.36 -5.67 9.01
CA HIS A 258 -13.99 -4.93 10.09
C HIS A 258 -15.45 -4.56 9.80
N ASP A 259 -16.14 -4.01 10.79
CA ASP A 259 -17.43 -3.35 10.61
C ASP A 259 -17.28 -1.82 10.55
N LEU A 260 -18.13 -1.19 9.73
CA LEU A 260 -18.35 0.26 9.68
C LEU A 260 -19.63 0.57 10.46
N ASP A 261 -19.49 1.27 11.58
CA ASP A 261 -20.64 1.63 12.42
C ASP A 261 -21.56 0.44 12.72
N SER A 262 -20.95 -0.71 13.08
CA SER A 262 -21.61 -1.98 13.41
C SER A 262 -22.16 -2.79 12.22
N VAL A 263 -21.91 -2.38 10.98
CA VAL A 263 -22.25 -3.18 9.78
C VAL A 263 -20.95 -3.77 9.22
N PRO A 264 -20.78 -5.12 9.20
CA PRO A 264 -19.58 -5.72 8.61
C PRO A 264 -19.43 -5.34 7.14
N ALA A 265 -18.24 -4.91 6.72
CA ALA A 265 -17.98 -4.43 5.36
C ALA A 265 -18.33 -5.49 4.30
N SER A 266 -18.10 -6.79 4.59
CA SER A 266 -18.49 -7.92 3.74
C SER A 266 -20.00 -8.19 3.69
N ALA A 267 -20.81 -7.50 4.52
CA ALA A 267 -22.26 -7.65 4.57
C ALA A 267 -22.99 -6.31 4.41
N ASP A 268 -22.32 -5.28 3.91
CA ASP A 268 -22.88 -3.93 3.73
C ASP A 268 -23.34 -3.69 2.29
N PRO A 269 -24.65 -3.73 2.01
CA PRO A 269 -25.18 -3.46 0.67
C PRO A 269 -24.94 -2.04 0.21
N TRP A 270 -24.97 -1.06 1.16
CA TRP A 270 -24.69 0.33 0.81
C TRP A 270 -23.25 0.47 0.25
N LEU A 271 -22.27 -0.11 0.94
CA LEU A 271 -20.86 -0.02 0.55
C LEU A 271 -20.57 -0.74 -0.77
N LEU A 272 -21.00 -2.02 -0.87
CA LEU A 272 -20.59 -2.92 -1.97
C LEU A 272 -21.51 -2.86 -3.19
N THR A 273 -22.76 -2.41 -3.04
CA THR A 273 -23.72 -2.32 -4.15
C THR A 273 -24.09 -0.88 -4.46
N GLU A 274 -24.69 -0.13 -3.54
CA GLU A 274 -25.17 1.23 -3.83
C GLU A 274 -24.02 2.17 -4.19
N LEU A 275 -22.98 2.27 -3.35
CA LEU A 275 -21.83 3.14 -3.59
C LEU A 275 -20.94 2.60 -4.72
N LEU A 276 -20.41 1.38 -4.55
CA LEU A 276 -19.37 0.87 -5.45
C LEU A 276 -19.91 0.63 -6.86
N ARG A 277 -21.11 0.07 -6.99
CA ARG A 277 -21.65 -0.36 -8.30
C ARG A 277 -22.64 0.61 -8.90
N GLU A 278 -23.60 1.11 -8.13
CA GLU A 278 -24.66 1.97 -8.68
C GLU A 278 -24.17 3.40 -8.84
N GLU A 279 -23.42 3.93 -7.85
CA GLU A 279 -22.91 5.29 -7.92
C GLU A 279 -21.59 5.38 -8.70
N TRP A 280 -20.62 4.48 -8.44
CA TRP A 280 -19.31 4.50 -9.10
C TRP A 280 -19.23 3.68 -10.39
N GLY A 281 -20.25 2.85 -10.68
CA GLY A 281 -20.31 2.07 -11.90
C GLY A 281 -19.29 0.94 -12.00
N PHE A 282 -18.75 0.44 -10.88
CA PHE A 282 -17.77 -0.64 -10.89
C PHE A 282 -18.35 -1.93 -11.42
N THR A 283 -17.73 -2.51 -12.44
CA THR A 283 -18.19 -3.75 -13.12
C THR A 283 -17.34 -4.98 -12.82
N GLY A 284 -16.20 -4.83 -12.17
CA GLY A 284 -15.29 -5.91 -11.80
C GLY A 284 -15.79 -6.80 -10.67
N THR A 285 -14.95 -7.67 -10.11
CA THR A 285 -15.31 -8.56 -9.02
C THR A 285 -15.03 -7.95 -7.65
N VAL A 286 -15.87 -8.26 -6.68
CA VAL A 286 -15.60 -8.09 -5.25
C VAL A 286 -15.22 -9.45 -4.68
N VAL A 287 -13.97 -9.57 -4.21
CA VAL A 287 -13.51 -10.76 -3.48
C VAL A 287 -13.62 -10.51 -1.98
N SER A 288 -13.85 -11.54 -1.19
CA SER A 288 -13.70 -11.45 0.25
C SER A 288 -12.24 -11.34 0.63
N ASP A 289 -11.90 -10.65 1.71
CA ASP A 289 -10.66 -10.94 2.40
C ASP A 289 -10.66 -12.38 2.91
N TYR A 290 -9.49 -12.95 3.23
CA TYR A 290 -9.37 -14.36 3.56
C TYR A 290 -10.23 -14.70 4.79
N PHE A 291 -11.19 -15.61 4.59
CA PHE A 291 -12.19 -16.04 5.59
C PHE A 291 -13.18 -14.94 6.04
N SER A 292 -13.20 -13.72 5.46
CA SER A 292 -14.06 -12.63 5.95
C SER A 292 -15.57 -12.94 5.83
N VAL A 293 -15.99 -13.81 4.89
CA VAL A 293 -17.36 -14.30 4.85
C VAL A 293 -17.66 -15.19 6.08
N SER A 294 -16.72 -16.04 6.47
CA SER A 294 -16.83 -16.86 7.69
C SER A 294 -16.89 -16.00 8.96
N PHE A 295 -16.20 -14.84 8.96
CA PHE A 295 -16.23 -13.90 10.10
C PHE A 295 -17.63 -13.38 10.40
N LEU A 296 -18.54 -13.31 9.44
CA LEU A 296 -19.93 -12.92 9.68
C LEU A 296 -20.62 -13.82 10.70
N GLU A 297 -20.28 -15.13 10.70
CA GLU A 297 -20.76 -16.10 11.69
C GLU A 297 -19.88 -16.12 12.93
N VAL A 298 -18.57 -16.35 12.77
CA VAL A 298 -17.69 -16.73 13.90
C VAL A 298 -17.25 -15.57 14.76
N THR A 299 -17.03 -14.37 14.18
CA THR A 299 -16.51 -13.18 14.86
C THR A 299 -17.55 -12.07 15.01
N HIS A 300 -18.16 -11.62 13.91
CA HIS A 300 -19.16 -10.56 13.94
C HIS A 300 -20.48 -10.99 14.58
N ARG A 301 -20.80 -12.28 14.53
CA ARG A 301 -22.05 -12.85 15.10
C ARG A 301 -23.31 -12.23 14.53
N VAL A 302 -23.29 -11.83 13.23
CA VAL A 302 -24.46 -11.31 12.49
C VAL A 302 -25.15 -12.39 11.68
N ALA A 303 -24.56 -13.58 11.57
CA ALA A 303 -25.12 -14.80 11.00
C ALA A 303 -25.08 -15.93 12.02
N GLY A 304 -26.09 -16.81 12.03
CA GLY A 304 -26.18 -17.96 12.91
C GLY A 304 -25.69 -19.27 12.26
N SER A 305 -25.30 -19.21 10.97
CA SER A 305 -24.81 -20.35 10.21
C SER A 305 -23.98 -19.91 9.00
N PRO A 306 -23.15 -20.82 8.44
CA PRO A 306 -22.43 -20.54 7.18
C PRO A 306 -23.38 -20.19 6.01
N ALA A 307 -24.58 -20.74 5.97
CA ALA A 307 -25.57 -20.43 4.95
C ALA A 307 -26.10 -19.00 5.06
N GLU A 308 -26.38 -18.53 6.28
CA GLU A 308 -26.78 -17.14 6.52
C GLU A 308 -25.62 -16.16 6.23
N ALA A 309 -24.40 -16.53 6.60
CA ALA A 309 -23.21 -15.73 6.27
C ALA A 309 -23.04 -15.58 4.74
N ALA A 310 -23.20 -16.68 4.01
CA ALA A 310 -23.17 -16.67 2.54
C ALA A 310 -24.28 -15.79 1.95
N ALA A 311 -25.51 -15.90 2.49
CA ALA A 311 -26.65 -15.10 2.03
C ALA A 311 -26.41 -13.59 2.24
N LEU A 312 -25.90 -13.20 3.40
CA LEU A 312 -25.57 -11.80 3.70
C LEU A 312 -24.49 -11.25 2.76
N ALA A 313 -23.36 -11.96 2.63
CA ALA A 313 -22.23 -11.52 1.81
C ALA A 313 -22.60 -11.44 0.32
N LEU A 314 -23.26 -12.47 -0.22
CA LEU A 314 -23.70 -12.49 -1.62
C LEU A 314 -24.71 -11.39 -1.91
N THR A 315 -25.68 -11.15 -1.00
CA THR A 315 -26.66 -10.08 -1.14
C THR A 315 -26.00 -8.71 -1.13
N ALA A 316 -25.04 -8.48 -0.23
CA ALA A 316 -24.29 -7.24 -0.14
C ALA A 316 -23.45 -6.95 -1.40
N GLY A 317 -22.94 -7.99 -2.08
CA GLY A 317 -22.20 -7.81 -3.32
C GLY A 317 -20.82 -8.47 -3.37
N VAL A 318 -20.46 -9.30 -2.38
CA VAL A 318 -19.26 -10.14 -2.43
C VAL A 318 -19.47 -11.23 -3.48
N ASP A 319 -18.63 -11.25 -4.51
CA ASP A 319 -18.76 -12.19 -5.63
C ASP A 319 -18.03 -13.51 -5.38
N VAL A 320 -16.88 -13.47 -4.71
CA VAL A 320 -16.00 -14.64 -4.52
C VAL A 320 -15.61 -14.80 -3.06
N GLU A 321 -15.79 -15.97 -2.50
CA GLU A 321 -15.27 -16.36 -1.18
C GLU A 321 -13.82 -16.84 -1.32
N LEU A 322 -12.91 -16.20 -0.59
CA LEU A 322 -11.49 -16.55 -0.48
C LEU A 322 -11.12 -16.90 0.97
N PRO A 323 -10.07 -17.69 1.19
CA PRO A 323 -9.18 -18.37 0.21
C PRO A 323 -9.72 -19.76 -0.18
N ALA A 324 -10.74 -20.22 0.52
CA ALA A 324 -11.34 -21.56 0.42
C ALA A 324 -12.87 -21.46 0.46
N GLN A 325 -13.56 -22.61 0.27
CA GLN A 325 -15.01 -22.67 0.28
C GLN A 325 -15.54 -23.14 1.64
N ARG A 326 -16.02 -22.28 2.48
CA ARG A 326 -16.74 -22.66 3.69
C ARG A 326 -18.22 -22.29 3.61
N CYS A 327 -18.51 -21.08 3.16
CA CYS A 327 -19.87 -20.54 3.13
C CYS A 327 -20.50 -20.67 1.73
N TYR A 328 -19.76 -20.35 0.65
CA TYR A 328 -20.27 -20.38 -0.73
C TYR A 328 -20.30 -21.79 -1.37
N GLY A 329 -19.84 -22.81 -0.65
CA GLY A 329 -19.93 -24.21 -1.08
C GLY A 329 -21.29 -24.84 -0.81
N THR A 330 -21.29 -26.00 -0.12
CA THR A 330 -22.51 -26.76 0.24
C THR A 330 -23.56 -25.95 1.01
N PRO A 331 -23.21 -25.03 1.95
CA PRO A 331 -24.19 -24.22 2.64
C PRO A 331 -25.03 -23.35 1.69
N LEU A 332 -24.36 -22.59 0.79
CA LEU A 332 -25.05 -21.75 -0.18
C LEU A 332 -25.84 -22.56 -1.19
N LEU A 333 -25.34 -23.74 -1.66
CA LEU A 333 -26.05 -24.63 -2.53
C LEU A 333 -27.42 -25.01 -1.94
N LYS A 334 -27.45 -25.39 -0.66
CA LYS A 334 -28.69 -25.76 0.04
C LYS A 334 -29.63 -24.56 0.19
N ALA A 335 -29.12 -23.39 0.52
CA ALA A 335 -29.91 -22.17 0.66
C ALA A 335 -30.58 -21.75 -0.66
N VAL A 336 -29.90 -21.90 -1.80
CA VAL A 336 -30.50 -21.66 -3.13
C VAL A 336 -31.53 -22.72 -3.47
N GLN A 337 -31.23 -23.99 -3.25
CA GLN A 337 -32.19 -25.11 -3.52
C GLN A 337 -33.45 -25.03 -2.66
N SER A 338 -33.37 -24.51 -1.43
CA SER A 338 -34.53 -24.28 -0.55
C SER A 338 -35.31 -23.01 -0.92
N GLY A 339 -34.74 -22.11 -1.73
CA GLY A 339 -35.32 -20.81 -2.09
C GLY A 339 -35.12 -19.73 -1.05
N GLU A 340 -34.24 -19.94 -0.06
CA GLU A 340 -33.85 -18.93 0.91
C GLU A 340 -32.94 -17.85 0.27
N VAL A 341 -32.16 -18.23 -0.74
CA VAL A 341 -31.32 -17.32 -1.55
C VAL A 341 -31.74 -17.44 -3.00
N SER A 342 -31.96 -16.30 -3.69
CA SER A 342 -32.29 -16.29 -5.12
C SER A 342 -31.08 -16.73 -5.95
N GLU A 343 -31.29 -17.65 -6.91
CA GLU A 343 -30.26 -18.02 -7.89
C GLU A 343 -29.81 -16.85 -8.76
N GLU A 344 -30.64 -15.80 -8.92
CA GLU A 344 -30.27 -14.57 -9.64
C GLU A 344 -29.07 -13.86 -9.01
N LEU A 345 -28.90 -13.94 -7.68
CA LEU A 345 -27.73 -13.39 -6.99
C LEU A 345 -26.47 -14.18 -7.31
N VAL A 346 -26.59 -15.50 -7.43
CA VAL A 346 -25.50 -16.38 -7.89
C VAL A 346 -25.15 -16.04 -9.34
N ASP A 347 -26.14 -15.95 -10.23
CA ASP A 347 -25.96 -15.63 -11.65
C ASP A 347 -25.25 -14.28 -11.84
N ARG A 348 -25.64 -13.28 -11.06
CA ARG A 348 -25.01 -11.94 -11.05
C ARG A 348 -23.51 -12.04 -10.77
N SER A 349 -23.10 -12.78 -9.75
CA SER A 349 -21.70 -12.90 -9.34
C SER A 349 -20.91 -13.78 -10.32
N VAL A 350 -21.49 -14.89 -10.78
CA VAL A 350 -20.87 -15.75 -11.80
C VAL A 350 -20.64 -15.00 -13.10
N LEU A 351 -21.58 -14.16 -13.54
CA LEU A 351 -21.43 -13.33 -14.74
C LEU A 351 -20.18 -12.45 -14.66
N ARG A 352 -19.90 -11.85 -13.50
CA ARG A 352 -18.72 -11.00 -13.28
C ARG A 352 -17.42 -11.82 -13.32
N VAL A 353 -17.39 -12.95 -12.61
CA VAL A 353 -16.22 -13.85 -12.59
C VAL A 353 -15.92 -14.40 -13.99
N LEU A 354 -16.93 -14.86 -14.71
CA LEU A 354 -16.76 -15.37 -16.08
C LEU A 354 -16.35 -14.24 -17.06
N SER A 355 -16.84 -13.01 -16.85
CA SER A 355 -16.41 -11.86 -17.65
C SER A 355 -14.91 -11.61 -17.48
N GLN A 356 -14.39 -11.62 -16.25
CA GLN A 356 -12.96 -11.52 -16.00
C GLN A 356 -12.16 -12.67 -16.61
N LYS A 357 -12.67 -13.92 -16.50
CA LYS A 357 -12.02 -15.06 -17.17
C LYS A 357 -11.97 -14.89 -18.68
N ALA A 358 -13.02 -14.32 -19.29
CA ALA A 358 -13.06 -14.02 -20.72
C ALA A 358 -12.04 -12.90 -21.10
N GLU A 359 -11.94 -11.85 -20.30
CA GLU A 359 -10.95 -10.77 -20.50
C GLU A 359 -9.51 -11.25 -20.40
N LEU A 360 -9.25 -12.22 -19.53
CA LEU A 360 -7.94 -12.85 -19.37
C LEU A 360 -7.60 -13.88 -20.46
N GLY A 361 -8.53 -14.17 -21.39
CA GLY A 361 -8.38 -15.20 -22.42
C GLY A 361 -8.58 -16.63 -21.90
N LEU A 362 -9.03 -16.81 -20.64
CA LEU A 362 -9.23 -18.15 -20.04
C LEU A 362 -10.43 -18.91 -20.63
N LEU A 363 -11.28 -18.25 -21.40
CA LEU A 363 -12.40 -18.85 -22.13
C LEU A 363 -12.12 -19.00 -23.63
N ASP A 364 -10.92 -18.70 -24.11
CA ASP A 364 -10.58 -18.74 -25.52
C ASP A 364 -10.38 -20.18 -25.99
N ALA A 365 -10.69 -20.43 -27.25
CA ALA A 365 -10.58 -21.78 -27.82
C ALA A 365 -9.14 -22.30 -27.92
N ASP A 366 -8.19 -21.39 -27.99
CA ASP A 366 -6.73 -21.63 -28.06
C ASP A 366 -6.01 -21.42 -26.72
N TRP A 367 -6.75 -21.23 -25.62
CA TRP A 367 -6.14 -21.14 -24.31
C TRP A 367 -5.23 -22.34 -24.02
N SER A 368 -4.09 -22.07 -23.44
CA SER A 368 -3.09 -23.08 -23.07
C SER A 368 -2.80 -23.03 -21.56
N PRO A 369 -2.72 -24.19 -20.88
CA PRO A 369 -2.29 -24.24 -19.48
C PRO A 369 -0.80 -23.94 -19.30
N VAL A 370 -0.01 -23.87 -20.40
CA VAL A 370 1.43 -23.64 -20.36
C VAL A 370 1.72 -22.14 -20.21
N PRO A 371 2.29 -21.71 -19.07
CA PRO A 371 2.66 -20.31 -18.87
C PRO A 371 3.67 -19.79 -19.90
N PRO A 372 3.70 -18.48 -20.16
CA PRO A 372 4.56 -17.88 -21.20
C PRO A 372 6.03 -18.26 -21.08
N VAL A 373 6.63 -18.26 -19.88
CA VAL A 373 8.04 -18.59 -19.67
C VAL A 373 8.36 -20.06 -20.04
N LEU A 374 7.45 -21.00 -19.80
CA LEU A 374 7.63 -22.38 -20.21
C LEU A 374 7.44 -22.55 -21.72
N ALA A 375 6.54 -21.78 -22.32
CA ALA A 375 6.32 -21.79 -23.76
C ALA A 375 7.51 -21.23 -24.55
N SER A 376 8.22 -20.22 -24.01
CA SER A 376 9.44 -19.68 -24.60
C SER A 376 10.67 -20.59 -24.40
N GLY A 377 10.63 -21.46 -23.38
CA GLY A 377 11.78 -22.30 -22.98
C GLY A 377 12.86 -21.53 -22.21
N GLU A 378 12.56 -20.34 -21.74
CA GLU A 378 13.44 -19.53 -20.90
C GLU A 378 13.48 -20.06 -19.45
N ALA A 379 14.57 -19.78 -18.74
CA ALA A 379 14.65 -20.05 -17.30
C ALA A 379 13.74 -19.07 -16.56
N VAL A 380 13.09 -19.54 -15.49
CA VAL A 380 12.33 -18.65 -14.59
C VAL A 380 13.32 -17.92 -13.71
N ASP A 381 13.38 -16.60 -13.88
CA ASP A 381 14.16 -15.68 -13.04
C ASP A 381 13.18 -14.65 -12.47
N LEU A 382 12.99 -14.66 -11.16
CA LEU A 382 12.08 -13.75 -10.45
C LEU A 382 12.82 -12.56 -9.78
N ASP A 383 14.17 -12.55 -9.87
CA ASP A 383 15.02 -11.49 -9.32
C ASP A 383 16.04 -10.96 -10.35
N PRO A 384 15.58 -10.56 -11.56
CA PRO A 384 16.47 -10.09 -12.61
C PRO A 384 17.06 -8.70 -12.27
N PRO A 385 18.25 -8.36 -12.82
CA PRO A 385 18.93 -7.09 -12.58
C PRO A 385 18.08 -5.84 -12.84
N GLU A 386 17.14 -5.87 -13.80
CA GLU A 386 16.23 -4.76 -14.09
C GLU A 386 15.30 -4.48 -12.91
N MET A 387 14.78 -5.51 -12.26
CA MET A 387 13.90 -5.36 -11.08
C MET A 387 14.69 -4.84 -9.88
N ARG A 388 15.90 -5.37 -9.65
CA ARG A 388 16.79 -4.90 -8.58
C ARG A 388 17.18 -3.43 -8.75
N GLU A 389 17.43 -2.97 -9.98
CA GLU A 389 17.74 -1.55 -10.25
C GLU A 389 16.56 -0.64 -9.90
N VAL A 390 15.33 -1.05 -10.20
CA VAL A 390 14.13 -0.28 -9.84
C VAL A 390 13.88 -0.34 -8.33
N ALA A 391 14.10 -1.49 -7.67
CA ALA A 391 14.03 -1.63 -6.22
C ALA A 391 15.06 -0.73 -5.52
N ARG A 392 16.31 -0.69 -6.03
CA ARG A 392 17.37 0.21 -5.53
C ARG A 392 16.98 1.68 -5.65
N ARG A 393 16.51 2.12 -6.83
CA ARG A 393 16.07 3.51 -7.02
C ARG A 393 14.95 3.89 -6.07
N LEU A 394 13.94 3.01 -5.93
CA LEU A 394 12.80 3.27 -5.05
C LEU A 394 13.25 3.33 -3.58
N ALA A 395 14.19 2.47 -3.17
CA ALA A 395 14.79 2.51 -1.84
C ALA A 395 15.56 3.82 -1.62
N GLU A 396 16.44 4.24 -2.55
CA GLU A 396 17.22 5.49 -2.47
C GLU A 396 16.31 6.72 -2.40
N GLU A 397 15.22 6.77 -3.20
CA GLU A 397 14.28 7.89 -3.23
C GLU A 397 13.35 7.93 -2.00
N SER A 398 13.23 6.84 -1.26
CA SER A 398 12.38 6.73 -0.07
C SER A 398 13.08 7.08 1.25
N VAL A 399 14.41 7.14 1.29
CA VAL A 399 15.14 7.49 2.51
C VAL A 399 14.95 8.96 2.86
N VAL A 400 14.45 9.22 4.07
CA VAL A 400 14.14 10.55 4.56
C VAL A 400 15.19 11.02 5.57
N LEU A 401 15.88 12.10 5.28
CA LEU A 401 16.73 12.79 6.25
C LEU A 401 15.85 13.69 7.13
N LEU A 402 15.61 13.27 8.39
CA LEU A 402 14.74 13.99 9.31
C LEU A 402 15.42 15.20 9.96
N ALA A 403 16.69 15.04 10.34
CA ALA A 403 17.48 16.05 10.99
C ALA A 403 18.98 15.86 10.70
N ASN A 404 19.73 16.98 10.59
CA ASN A 404 21.18 17.00 10.47
C ASN A 404 21.76 18.29 11.07
N GLY A 405 21.18 18.76 12.18
CA GLY A 405 21.58 20.02 12.83
C GLY A 405 23.00 20.01 13.37
N GLY A 406 23.54 18.83 13.69
CA GLY A 406 24.93 18.66 14.12
C GLY A 406 25.93 18.55 12.96
N GLY A 407 25.47 18.52 11.71
CA GLY A 407 26.33 18.38 10.52
C GLY A 407 27.13 17.06 10.49
N ALA A 408 26.62 16.00 11.12
CA ALA A 408 27.27 14.69 11.18
C ALA A 408 27.14 13.88 9.88
N LEU A 409 26.21 14.25 9.02
CA LEU A 409 26.03 13.64 7.70
C LEU A 409 26.37 14.65 6.58
N PRO A 410 26.99 14.19 5.48
CA PRO A 410 27.51 12.83 5.24
C PRO A 410 28.61 12.42 6.21
N LEU A 411 28.72 11.10 6.48
CA LEU A 411 29.78 10.55 7.35
C LEU A 411 31.17 10.82 6.78
N ASN A 412 32.15 11.01 7.68
CA ASN A 412 33.55 11.16 7.27
C ASN A 412 34.11 9.82 6.77
N ALA A 413 34.54 9.77 5.51
CA ALA A 413 35.04 8.56 4.85
C ALA A 413 36.30 7.95 5.50
N THR A 414 37.02 8.69 6.38
CA THR A 414 38.21 8.20 7.08
C THR A 414 38.08 8.29 8.60
N GLY A 415 36.85 8.53 9.10
CA GLY A 415 36.58 8.66 10.53
C GLY A 415 36.46 7.31 11.24
N ARG A 416 36.48 7.37 12.58
CA ARG A 416 36.15 6.21 13.41
C ARG A 416 34.65 6.20 13.72
N ILE A 417 33.96 5.16 13.26
CA ILE A 417 32.51 5.01 13.36
C ILE A 417 32.21 3.84 14.30
N ALA A 418 31.52 4.11 15.40
CA ALA A 418 30.98 3.06 16.29
C ALA A 418 29.55 2.71 15.84
N VAL A 419 29.34 1.49 15.36
CA VAL A 419 28.01 1.00 14.95
C VAL A 419 27.34 0.29 16.12
N ALA A 420 26.20 0.79 16.55
CA ALA A 420 25.42 0.27 17.68
C ALA A 420 23.97 -0.08 17.25
N GLY A 421 23.32 -0.86 18.10
CA GLY A 421 21.92 -1.23 17.92
C GLY A 421 21.73 -2.66 17.41
N PRO A 422 20.58 -3.27 17.75
CA PRO A 422 20.35 -4.70 17.51
C PRO A 422 20.07 -5.05 16.04
N LEU A 423 19.87 -4.06 15.18
CA LEU A 423 19.41 -4.22 13.80
C LEU A 423 20.49 -3.96 12.75
N ALA A 424 21.69 -3.55 13.17
CA ALA A 424 22.76 -3.12 12.24
C ALA A 424 23.28 -4.27 11.35
N ASP A 425 23.39 -5.47 11.91
CA ASP A 425 23.93 -6.67 11.27
C ASP A 425 22.85 -7.75 11.05
N ASP A 426 21.66 -7.31 10.60
CA ASP A 426 20.51 -8.16 10.33
C ASP A 426 19.77 -7.62 9.10
N VAL A 427 19.41 -8.50 8.15
CA VAL A 427 18.64 -8.10 6.96
C VAL A 427 17.14 -8.02 7.22
N ALA A 428 16.63 -8.73 8.24
CA ALA A 428 15.21 -8.82 8.53
C ALA A 428 14.54 -7.44 8.77
N PRO A 429 15.20 -6.43 9.39
CA PRO A 429 14.64 -5.10 9.56
C PRO A 429 14.43 -4.28 8.28
N MET A 430 14.84 -4.80 7.13
CA MET A 430 14.58 -4.16 5.84
C MET A 430 13.30 -4.69 5.16
N LEU A 431 12.67 -5.71 5.75
CA LEU A 431 11.63 -6.52 5.13
C LEU A 431 10.29 -6.36 5.85
N GLY A 432 9.24 -5.97 5.11
CA GLY A 432 7.87 -5.91 5.62
C GLY A 432 7.18 -7.27 5.69
N CYS A 433 6.03 -7.34 6.38
CA CYS A 433 5.31 -8.60 6.68
C CYS A 433 4.79 -9.34 5.44
N TYR A 434 4.56 -8.64 4.32
CA TYR A 434 4.14 -9.25 3.05
C TYR A 434 5.31 -9.61 2.10
N THR A 435 6.57 -9.49 2.56
CA THR A 435 7.70 -10.08 1.85
C THR A 435 7.71 -11.60 2.08
N PHE A 436 8.10 -12.40 1.08
CA PHE A 436 8.13 -13.86 1.25
C PHE A 436 8.93 -14.30 2.48
N PRO A 437 10.15 -13.76 2.76
CA PRO A 437 10.92 -14.17 3.94
C PRO A 437 10.23 -13.90 5.28
N ARG A 438 9.42 -12.83 5.39
CA ARG A 438 8.72 -12.49 6.64
C ARG A 438 7.33 -13.10 6.72
N HIS A 439 6.69 -13.35 5.59
CA HIS A 439 5.34 -13.89 5.50
C HIS A 439 5.31 -15.42 5.65
N VAL A 440 6.19 -16.11 4.94
CA VAL A 440 6.26 -17.58 4.86
C VAL A 440 7.61 -18.11 5.32
N GLY A 441 8.71 -17.47 4.90
CA GLY A 441 10.08 -17.93 5.17
C GLY A 441 10.43 -18.07 6.64
N VAL A 442 9.78 -17.30 7.54
CA VAL A 442 9.97 -17.40 8.99
C VAL A 442 9.63 -18.79 9.55
N HIS A 443 8.78 -19.56 8.85
CA HIS A 443 8.42 -20.94 9.19
C HIS A 443 9.40 -21.98 8.61
N HIS A 444 10.38 -21.51 7.82
CA HIS A 444 11.39 -22.33 7.16
C HIS A 444 12.81 -21.83 7.47
N PRO A 445 13.22 -21.82 8.75
CA PRO A 445 14.50 -21.25 9.17
C PRO A 445 15.73 -22.00 8.62
N GLU A 446 15.53 -23.20 8.06
CA GLU A 446 16.55 -23.98 7.37
C GLU A 446 16.92 -23.43 6.00
N LEU A 447 16.12 -22.50 5.45
CA LEU A 447 16.35 -21.93 4.13
C LEU A 447 16.95 -20.51 4.22
N ALA A 448 17.71 -20.15 3.21
CA ALA A 448 18.17 -18.77 3.04
C ALA A 448 16.99 -17.85 2.66
N VAL A 449 17.19 -16.54 2.81
CA VAL A 449 16.21 -15.48 2.45
C VAL A 449 15.68 -15.63 1.02
N GLY A 450 16.49 -16.18 0.13
CA GLY A 450 16.12 -16.47 -1.28
C GLY A 450 16.67 -15.46 -2.27
N VAL A 451 16.98 -14.25 -1.83
CA VAL A 451 17.64 -13.19 -2.61
C VAL A 451 18.94 -12.75 -1.93
N ASP A 452 19.83 -12.13 -2.69
CA ASP A 452 21.10 -11.63 -2.16
C ASP A 452 20.89 -10.23 -1.55
N MET A 453 21.13 -10.10 -0.23
CA MET A 453 20.93 -8.87 0.53
C MET A 453 22.15 -8.57 1.39
N LYS A 454 22.46 -7.28 1.57
CA LYS A 454 23.47 -6.82 2.54
C LYS A 454 22.82 -6.26 3.79
N THR A 455 23.40 -6.57 4.95
CA THR A 455 23.05 -5.85 6.18
C THR A 455 23.46 -4.39 6.06
N LEU A 456 22.91 -3.50 6.90
CA LEU A 456 23.35 -2.10 6.87
C LEU A 456 24.82 -1.97 7.27
N LEU A 457 25.31 -2.78 8.19
CA LEU A 457 26.72 -2.82 8.59
C LEU A 457 27.63 -3.18 7.40
N GLU A 458 27.30 -4.23 6.66
CA GLU A 458 28.06 -4.63 5.45
C GLU A 458 28.04 -3.52 4.40
N ALA A 459 26.85 -2.94 4.15
CA ALA A 459 26.71 -1.88 3.15
C ALA A 459 27.48 -0.59 3.52
N VAL A 460 27.48 -0.19 4.79
CA VAL A 460 28.26 0.97 5.26
C VAL A 460 29.77 0.68 5.18
N THR A 461 30.18 -0.53 5.48
CA THR A 461 31.59 -0.96 5.36
C THR A 461 32.06 -0.92 3.92
N ASP A 462 31.24 -1.38 2.97
CA ASP A 462 31.58 -1.31 1.54
C ASP A 462 31.58 0.12 1.00
N GLU A 463 30.69 0.98 1.48
CA GLU A 463 30.55 2.35 1.04
C GLU A 463 31.68 3.25 1.59
N LEU A 464 32.22 2.92 2.78
CA LEU A 464 33.27 3.68 3.48
C LEU A 464 34.49 2.80 3.80
N PRO A 465 35.22 2.30 2.78
CA PRO A 465 36.28 1.30 2.97
C PRO A 465 37.52 1.84 3.72
N ASP A 466 37.69 3.14 3.83
CA ASP A 466 38.78 3.78 4.54
C ASP A 466 38.41 4.20 5.96
N ALA A 467 37.17 4.02 6.39
CA ALA A 467 36.72 4.30 7.75
C ALA A 467 37.07 3.16 8.72
N ASP A 468 37.35 3.52 9.98
CA ASP A 468 37.53 2.56 11.07
C ASP A 468 36.17 2.25 11.71
N ILE A 469 35.55 1.12 11.35
CA ILE A 469 34.21 0.76 11.76
C ILE A 469 34.25 -0.33 12.83
N ASP A 470 33.82 0.04 14.04
CA ASP A 470 33.74 -0.87 15.20
C ASP A 470 32.26 -1.15 15.55
N VAL A 471 31.90 -2.43 15.70
CA VAL A 471 30.59 -2.82 16.24
C VAL A 471 30.63 -2.79 17.77
N VAL A 472 29.80 -1.96 18.37
CA VAL A 472 29.74 -1.79 19.82
C VAL A 472 28.41 -2.27 20.40
N ARG A 473 28.46 -2.88 21.58
CA ARG A 473 27.27 -3.38 22.27
C ARG A 473 26.88 -2.54 23.48
N ARG A 474 27.79 -1.72 23.98
CA ARG A 474 27.61 -0.88 25.16
C ARG A 474 28.08 0.53 24.87
N ALA A 475 27.43 1.49 25.49
CA ALA A 475 27.76 2.91 25.31
C ALA A 475 29.23 3.24 25.70
N GLU A 476 29.79 2.57 26.69
CA GLU A 476 31.19 2.79 27.11
C GLU A 476 32.23 2.39 26.05
N ASP A 477 31.86 1.47 25.12
CA ASP A 477 32.75 1.01 24.06
C ASP A 477 32.86 2.03 22.89
N THR A 478 32.07 3.12 22.91
CA THR A 478 32.11 4.18 21.91
C THR A 478 33.27 5.20 22.12
N ALA A 479 34.06 5.03 23.19
CA ALA A 479 35.09 5.96 23.53
C ALA A 479 36.13 6.11 22.38
N GLY A 480 36.35 7.37 21.93
CA GLY A 480 37.25 7.70 20.83
C GLY A 480 36.66 7.53 19.44
N ALA A 481 35.40 7.17 19.29
CA ALA A 481 34.68 7.27 18.01
C ALA A 481 34.40 8.75 17.68
N ASP A 482 34.42 9.10 16.40
CA ASP A 482 34.05 10.43 15.91
C ASP A 482 32.53 10.57 15.86
N VAL A 483 31.83 9.44 15.61
CA VAL A 483 30.38 9.36 15.53
C VAL A 483 29.89 7.96 15.93
N VAL A 484 28.72 7.89 16.54
CA VAL A 484 27.96 6.66 16.76
C VAL A 484 26.87 6.58 15.72
N LEU A 485 26.84 5.50 14.95
CA LEU A 485 25.72 5.12 14.08
C LEU A 485 24.84 4.12 14.82
N MET A 486 23.70 4.57 15.34
CA MET A 486 22.73 3.70 15.99
C MET A 486 21.66 3.26 15.02
N VAL A 487 21.49 1.96 14.83
CA VAL A 487 20.44 1.37 14.00
C VAL A 487 19.33 0.81 14.89
N ALA A 488 18.14 1.38 14.75
CA ALA A 488 16.98 1.04 15.57
C ALA A 488 15.73 0.85 14.70
N GLY A 489 14.68 0.25 15.23
CA GLY A 489 13.40 0.09 14.54
C GLY A 489 12.72 -1.24 14.81
N ASP A 490 12.05 -1.75 13.78
CA ASP A 490 11.14 -2.89 13.85
C ASP A 490 11.73 -4.18 13.30
N ARG A 491 11.14 -5.29 13.76
CA ARG A 491 11.10 -6.55 13.04
C ARG A 491 9.66 -6.84 12.65
N SER A 492 9.38 -6.80 11.37
CA SER A 492 8.05 -7.06 10.87
C SER A 492 7.66 -8.53 11.01
N GLY A 493 6.38 -8.83 11.24
CA GLY A 493 5.85 -10.18 11.41
C GLY A 493 4.32 -10.21 11.30
N LEU A 494 3.73 -11.38 11.58
CA LEU A 494 2.29 -11.61 11.54
C LEU A 494 1.79 -12.04 12.92
N PHE A 495 0.58 -11.59 13.29
CA PHE A 495 -0.19 -12.08 14.45
C PHE A 495 0.61 -12.14 15.76
N GLY A 496 1.25 -11.03 16.11
CA GLY A 496 2.03 -10.90 17.35
C GLY A 496 3.46 -11.43 17.29
N ARG A 497 3.94 -11.92 16.13
CA ARG A 497 5.31 -12.45 15.95
C ARG A 497 6.30 -11.39 15.47
N GLY A 498 6.01 -10.12 15.68
CA GLY A 498 6.84 -8.98 15.32
C GLY A 498 6.48 -7.73 16.12
N THR A 499 7.20 -6.65 15.89
CA THR A 499 6.91 -5.32 16.46
C THR A 499 6.09 -4.45 15.51
N SER A 500 5.97 -4.83 14.23
CA SER A 500 5.15 -4.25 13.18
C SER A 500 4.57 -5.37 12.29
N GLY A 501 3.59 -5.08 11.47
CA GLY A 501 2.93 -6.01 10.56
C GLY A 501 1.51 -6.38 10.98
N GLU A 502 0.87 -7.25 10.21
CA GLU A 502 -0.53 -7.63 10.44
C GLU A 502 -0.73 -8.29 11.80
N GLY A 503 -1.61 -7.71 12.64
CA GLY A 503 -1.85 -8.18 13.99
C GLY A 503 -0.71 -7.91 14.99
N CYS A 504 0.28 -7.09 14.61
CA CYS A 504 1.38 -6.62 15.47
C CYS A 504 1.15 -5.16 15.86
N ASP A 505 0.00 -4.89 16.50
CA ASP A 505 -0.40 -3.55 16.95
C ASP A 505 0.43 -3.12 18.15
N ALA A 506 0.79 -1.82 18.22
CA ALA A 506 1.56 -1.25 19.33
C ALA A 506 0.64 -0.62 20.39
N THR A 507 1.01 -0.76 21.67
CA THR A 507 0.33 -0.09 22.78
C THR A 507 0.61 1.41 22.79
N ASP A 508 1.81 1.78 22.38
CA ASP A 508 2.33 3.15 22.31
C ASP A 508 3.32 3.28 21.14
N LEU A 509 3.99 4.42 21.05
CA LEU A 509 4.97 4.72 20.00
C LEU A 509 6.39 4.96 20.57
N GLU A 510 6.75 4.30 21.67
CA GLU A 510 8.14 4.19 22.10
C GLU A 510 8.90 3.24 21.17
N LEU A 511 10.21 3.44 21.02
CA LEU A 511 11.05 2.49 20.26
C LEU A 511 10.94 1.09 20.89
N PRO A 512 10.85 0.04 20.06
CA PRO A 512 10.66 -1.32 20.55
C PRO A 512 11.80 -1.80 21.48
N ASP A 513 11.47 -2.71 22.37
CA ASP A 513 12.41 -3.35 23.29
C ASP A 513 13.20 -2.33 24.13
N GLU A 514 14.50 -2.55 24.35
CA GLU A 514 15.40 -1.67 25.12
C GLU A 514 16.11 -0.64 24.24
N GLN A 515 15.64 -0.40 22.98
CA GLN A 515 16.32 0.48 22.02
C GLN A 515 16.35 1.93 22.50
N GLY A 516 15.27 2.40 23.15
CA GLY A 516 15.19 3.75 23.71
C GLY A 516 16.17 3.96 24.86
N GLU A 517 16.38 2.93 25.71
CA GLU A 517 17.35 2.97 26.82
C GLU A 517 18.79 3.02 26.27
N LEU A 518 19.10 2.19 25.30
CA LEU A 518 20.40 2.19 24.62
C LEU A 518 20.69 3.57 23.99
N LEU A 519 19.70 4.18 23.34
CA LEU A 519 19.85 5.51 22.75
C LEU A 519 20.16 6.57 23.82
N ASP A 520 19.50 6.53 24.98
CA ASP A 520 19.82 7.44 26.10
C ASP A 520 21.24 7.25 26.61
N GLU A 521 21.70 6.01 26.76
CA GLU A 521 23.06 5.70 27.17
C GLU A 521 24.10 6.21 26.17
N LEU A 522 23.88 5.96 24.88
CA LEU A 522 24.76 6.46 23.81
C LEU A 522 24.83 7.99 23.79
N LEU A 523 23.70 8.68 23.91
CA LEU A 523 23.65 10.14 23.98
C LEU A 523 24.33 10.72 25.24
N ALA A 524 24.38 9.94 26.32
CA ALA A 524 25.07 10.35 27.55
C ALA A 524 26.60 10.31 27.44
N THR A 525 27.17 9.59 26.46
CA THR A 525 28.63 9.53 26.23
C THR A 525 29.19 10.84 25.72
N GLY A 526 28.39 11.70 25.11
CA GLY A 526 28.77 12.93 24.46
C GLY A 526 29.38 12.77 23.06
N VAL A 527 29.51 11.53 22.55
CA VAL A 527 29.85 11.28 21.14
C VAL A 527 28.65 11.62 20.28
N PRO A 528 28.81 12.32 19.13
CA PRO A 528 27.69 12.58 18.23
C PRO A 528 26.96 11.31 17.80
N VAL A 529 25.63 11.27 17.93
CA VAL A 529 24.82 10.09 17.57
C VAL A 529 24.00 10.40 16.30
N VAL A 530 24.17 9.56 15.28
CA VAL A 530 23.32 9.46 14.09
C VAL A 530 22.37 8.30 14.29
N LEU A 531 21.07 8.57 14.35
CA LEU A 531 20.04 7.55 14.48
C LEU A 531 19.51 7.16 13.10
N VAL A 532 19.58 5.88 12.76
CA VAL A 532 18.96 5.29 11.57
C VAL A 532 17.78 4.44 12.01
N LEU A 533 16.61 4.72 11.45
CA LEU A 533 15.35 4.05 11.76
C LEU A 533 14.91 3.16 10.59
N LEU A 534 14.84 1.85 10.83
CA LEU A 534 14.28 0.86 9.92
C LEU A 534 12.94 0.41 10.53
N THR A 535 11.81 1.06 10.12
CA THR A 535 10.56 0.92 10.87
C THR A 535 9.34 0.75 9.98
N GLY A 536 8.36 -0.01 10.45
CA GLY A 536 7.06 -0.14 9.81
C GLY A 536 6.05 0.95 10.20
N ARG A 537 6.43 1.86 11.12
CA ARG A 537 5.61 2.97 11.61
C ARG A 537 6.49 4.11 12.11
N PRO A 538 5.98 5.35 12.23
CA PRO A 538 6.72 6.42 12.89
C PRO A 538 6.69 6.23 14.42
N TYR A 539 7.82 6.47 15.08
CA TYR A 539 7.98 6.46 16.53
C TYR A 539 8.12 7.87 17.11
N ALA A 540 7.77 8.05 18.38
CA ALA A 540 7.85 9.33 19.07
C ALA A 540 9.31 9.70 19.40
N LEU A 541 9.85 10.68 18.73
CA LEU A 541 11.28 11.07 18.85
C LEU A 541 11.51 12.33 19.68
N GLY A 542 10.47 12.99 20.18
CA GLY A 542 10.61 14.30 20.84
C GLY A 542 11.55 14.32 22.05
N ARG A 543 11.71 13.19 22.73
CA ARG A 543 12.65 13.02 23.86
C ARG A 543 14.13 13.17 23.46
N TRP A 544 14.48 12.86 22.20
CA TRP A 544 15.86 12.78 21.74
C TRP A 544 16.22 13.79 20.65
N ALA A 545 15.22 14.42 20.02
CA ALA A 545 15.40 15.22 18.81
C ALA A 545 16.48 16.30 18.91
N ASP A 546 16.51 17.03 20.03
CA ASP A 546 17.49 18.13 20.26
C ASP A 546 18.91 17.63 20.63
N ARG A 547 19.06 16.30 20.85
CA ARG A 547 20.33 15.67 21.27
C ARG A 547 20.99 14.87 20.16
N LEU A 548 20.22 14.49 19.13
CA LEU A 548 20.73 13.75 17.97
C LEU A 548 21.57 14.66 17.08
N ALA A 549 22.70 14.16 16.59
CA ALA A 549 23.52 14.85 15.59
C ALA A 549 22.85 14.80 14.21
N ALA A 550 22.22 13.65 13.87
CA ALA A 550 21.38 13.48 12.69
C ALA A 550 20.37 12.35 12.93
N CYS A 551 19.31 12.32 12.12
CA CYS A 551 18.31 11.26 12.14
C CYS A 551 17.86 10.92 10.70
N VAL A 552 17.86 9.64 10.37
CA VAL A 552 17.47 9.11 9.05
C VAL A 552 16.33 8.09 9.25
N GLN A 553 15.25 8.23 8.48
CA GLN A 553 14.12 7.29 8.43
C GLN A 553 14.14 6.56 7.10
N ALA A 554 14.20 5.23 7.12
CA ALA A 554 14.24 4.44 5.89
C ALA A 554 13.03 3.52 5.70
N PHE A 555 12.12 3.43 6.66
CA PHE A 555 11.01 2.46 6.69
C PHE A 555 11.53 1.02 6.47
N PHE A 556 10.83 0.20 5.70
CA PHE A 556 11.35 -1.10 5.25
C PHE A 556 11.74 -1.00 3.78
N PRO A 557 13.04 -0.80 3.49
CA PRO A 557 13.50 -0.40 2.17
C PRO A 557 13.73 -1.57 1.19
N GLY A 558 13.37 -2.81 1.55
CA GLY A 558 13.51 -3.99 0.68
C GLY A 558 14.95 -4.49 0.53
N GLU A 559 15.18 -5.35 -0.47
CA GLU A 559 16.45 -6.06 -0.65
C GLU A 559 17.65 -5.15 -0.94
N GLU A 560 17.44 -4.01 -1.59
CA GLU A 560 18.47 -3.03 -1.90
C GLU A 560 18.65 -1.96 -0.81
N GLY A 561 17.93 -2.12 0.31
CA GLY A 561 17.84 -1.14 1.39
C GLY A 561 19.17 -0.83 2.07
N GLY A 562 20.02 -1.84 2.30
CA GLY A 562 21.33 -1.63 2.91
C GLY A 562 22.18 -0.65 2.11
N GLY A 563 22.29 -0.85 0.78
CA GLY A 563 23.02 0.03 -0.13
C GLY A 563 22.39 1.43 -0.27
N ALA A 564 21.05 1.52 -0.25
CA ALA A 564 20.35 2.80 -0.34
C ALA A 564 20.59 3.66 0.89
N VAL A 565 20.45 3.11 2.09
CA VAL A 565 20.70 3.82 3.34
C VAL A 565 22.17 4.19 3.49
N ALA A 566 23.11 3.25 3.22
CA ALA A 566 24.55 3.51 3.26
C ALA A 566 24.95 4.63 2.27
N GLY A 567 24.34 4.66 1.08
CA GLY A 567 24.56 5.72 0.07
C GLY A 567 24.13 7.10 0.56
N VAL A 568 23.03 7.19 1.33
CA VAL A 568 22.64 8.45 1.99
C VAL A 568 23.63 8.80 3.10
N LEU A 569 24.01 7.84 3.93
CA LEU A 569 24.95 8.10 5.04
C LEU A 569 26.33 8.58 4.54
N SER A 570 26.83 8.04 3.43
CA SER A 570 28.11 8.45 2.81
C SER A 570 28.03 9.75 2.00
N GLY A 571 26.80 10.13 1.58
CA GLY A 571 26.55 11.25 0.68
C GLY A 571 26.70 10.90 -0.81
N ARG A 572 26.84 9.63 -1.19
CA ARG A 572 26.72 9.19 -2.58
C ARG A 572 25.31 9.50 -3.10
N VAL A 573 24.31 9.28 -2.27
CA VAL A 573 22.91 9.64 -2.55
C VAL A 573 22.57 10.92 -1.79
N ASN A 574 22.07 11.94 -2.49
CA ASN A 574 21.48 13.10 -1.84
C ASN A 574 20.02 12.75 -1.46
N PRO A 575 19.66 12.73 -0.16
CA PRO A 575 18.32 12.33 0.26
C PRO A 575 17.25 13.21 -0.35
N SER A 576 16.19 12.56 -0.87
CA SER A 576 15.05 13.23 -1.49
C SER A 576 13.70 12.74 -0.96
N GLY A 577 13.69 11.73 -0.10
CA GLY A 577 12.49 11.20 0.52
C GLY A 577 11.77 12.26 1.37
N ARG A 578 10.45 12.13 1.47
CA ARG A 578 9.57 12.97 2.28
C ARG A 578 8.66 12.10 3.13
N LEU A 579 8.39 12.52 4.37
CA LEU A 579 7.53 11.74 5.27
C LEU A 579 6.11 11.56 4.71
N PRO A 580 5.65 10.33 4.48
CA PRO A 580 4.27 10.05 4.11
C PRO A 580 3.33 10.02 5.31
N VAL A 581 3.90 9.98 6.52
CA VAL A 581 3.23 10.04 7.82
C VAL A 581 4.01 10.95 8.76
N GLY A 582 3.34 11.73 9.58
CA GLY A 582 4.02 12.59 10.55
C GLY A 582 4.70 11.78 11.66
N VAL A 583 5.92 12.17 12.05
CA VAL A 583 6.63 11.58 13.19
C VAL A 583 6.12 12.22 14.48
N PRO A 584 5.55 11.45 15.43
CA PRO A 584 4.99 12.00 16.65
C PRO A 584 6.05 12.65 17.56
N ARG A 585 5.64 13.70 18.26
CA ARG A 585 6.44 14.30 19.32
C ARG A 585 6.40 13.47 20.59
N HIS A 586 5.22 12.95 20.92
CA HIS A 586 4.92 12.20 22.14
C HIS A 586 4.10 10.96 21.82
N THR A 587 4.25 9.93 22.61
CA THR A 587 3.54 8.65 22.45
C THR A 587 2.03 8.77 22.67
N GLY A 588 1.58 9.70 23.51
CA GLY A 588 0.19 9.86 23.93
C GLY A 588 -0.66 10.82 23.07
N ALA A 589 -0.09 11.41 22.01
CA ALA A 589 -0.80 12.40 21.18
C ALA A 589 -1.57 11.77 20.00
N GLN A 590 -1.76 10.47 19.99
CA GLN A 590 -2.41 9.74 18.90
C GLN A 590 -3.85 9.33 19.27
N PRO A 591 -4.75 9.16 18.27
CA PRO A 591 -4.54 9.40 16.83
C PRO A 591 -4.54 10.89 16.45
N TRP A 592 -3.62 11.31 15.60
CA TRP A 592 -3.55 12.66 15.02
C TRP A 592 -2.87 12.59 13.63
N THR A 593 -3.37 13.39 12.71
CA THR A 593 -2.77 13.57 11.38
C THR A 593 -2.72 15.06 11.04
N TYR A 594 -1.89 15.45 10.07
CA TYR A 594 -1.80 16.85 9.62
C TYR A 594 -3.13 17.40 9.05
N LEU A 595 -4.06 16.53 8.64
CA LEU A 595 -5.41 16.87 8.17
C LEU A 595 -6.34 17.40 9.30
N ALA A 596 -5.78 17.71 10.46
CA ALA A 596 -6.53 18.23 11.57
C ALA A 596 -7.08 19.65 11.27
N PRO A 597 -8.36 19.94 11.60
CA PRO A 597 -8.92 21.28 11.54
C PRO A 597 -8.31 22.18 12.65
N PRO A 598 -8.57 23.51 12.66
CA PRO A 598 -7.98 24.44 13.64
C PRO A 598 -8.13 24.00 15.10
N LEU A 599 -9.27 23.42 15.50
CA LEU A 599 -9.47 22.90 16.87
C LEU A 599 -8.67 21.62 17.18
N GLY A 600 -8.18 20.92 16.17
CA GLY A 600 -7.30 19.76 16.31
C GLY A 600 -5.82 20.13 16.36
N GLN A 601 -5.47 21.40 16.22
CA GLN A 601 -4.10 21.90 16.33
C GLN A 601 -3.75 22.23 17.78
N LYS A 602 -2.46 22.51 18.02
CA LYS A 602 -2.01 23.06 19.31
C LYS A 602 -2.80 24.32 19.68
N GLY A 603 -3.30 24.40 20.91
CA GLY A 603 -4.05 25.55 21.40
C GLY A 603 -4.11 25.57 22.93
N ASP A 604 -4.61 26.69 23.46
CA ASP A 604 -4.67 26.91 24.92
C ASP A 604 -5.77 26.06 25.62
N ALA A 605 -6.63 25.40 24.82
CA ALA A 605 -7.71 24.55 25.33
C ALA A 605 -7.26 23.16 25.77
N SER A 606 -6.02 22.74 25.43
CA SER A 606 -5.45 21.44 25.80
C SER A 606 -4.02 21.60 26.28
N SER A 607 -3.66 20.81 27.29
CA SER A 607 -2.27 20.73 27.79
C SER A 607 -1.37 19.90 26.89
N ILE A 608 -1.92 19.21 25.88
CA ILE A 608 -1.18 18.34 24.96
C ILE A 608 -0.99 19.08 23.64
N ASP A 609 0.25 19.10 23.14
CA ASP A 609 0.55 19.48 21.77
C ASP A 609 0.45 18.23 20.89
N PRO A 610 -0.58 18.07 20.05
CA PRO A 610 -0.75 16.91 19.20
C PRO A 610 0.11 16.98 17.93
N SER A 611 0.71 18.14 17.64
CA SER A 611 1.44 18.33 16.38
C SER A 611 2.64 17.39 16.26
N ALA A 612 2.88 16.93 15.05
CA ALA A 612 4.04 16.11 14.76
C ALA A 612 5.37 16.84 15.08
N LEU A 613 6.38 16.08 15.48
CA LEU A 613 7.73 16.57 15.60
C LEU A 613 8.31 16.91 14.20
N TYR A 614 8.16 15.96 13.28
CA TYR A 614 8.42 16.14 11.86
C TYR A 614 7.11 15.92 11.11
N PRO A 615 6.55 16.96 10.46
CA PRO A 615 5.23 16.89 9.86
C PRO A 615 5.22 16.07 8.56
N PHE A 616 4.03 15.68 8.11
CA PHE A 616 3.81 15.11 6.78
C PHE A 616 4.50 15.94 5.69
N GLY A 617 5.17 15.28 4.76
CA GLY A 617 5.91 15.91 3.67
C GLY A 617 7.32 16.38 4.04
N HIS A 618 7.73 16.31 5.33
CA HIS A 618 9.05 16.73 5.78
C HIS A 618 10.16 15.80 5.30
N GLY A 619 11.29 16.39 4.93
CA GLY A 619 12.54 15.73 4.59
C GLY A 619 13.58 16.76 4.18
N LEU A 620 14.84 16.57 4.61
CA LEU A 620 15.96 17.44 4.31
C LEU A 620 16.76 16.91 3.11
N SER A 621 17.63 17.77 2.58
CA SER A 621 18.58 17.46 1.50
C SER A 621 19.97 17.89 1.93
N TYR A 622 21.01 17.36 1.29
CA TYR A 622 22.39 17.87 1.40
C TYR A 622 22.67 19.11 0.53
N THR A 623 21.63 19.62 -0.16
CA THR A 623 21.67 20.89 -0.88
C THR A 623 20.52 21.79 -0.44
N GLU A 624 20.54 23.06 -0.83
CA GLU A 624 19.51 24.03 -0.46
C GLU A 624 18.73 24.48 -1.69
N PHE A 625 17.44 24.76 -1.50
CA PHE A 625 16.56 25.24 -2.55
C PHE A 625 15.90 26.57 -2.15
N ALA A 626 16.04 27.57 -3.01
CA ALA A 626 15.28 28.82 -2.92
C ALA A 626 13.96 28.69 -3.68
N TRP A 627 12.89 29.25 -3.11
CA TRP A 627 11.55 29.24 -3.67
C TRP A 627 11.08 30.67 -3.85
N GLU A 628 10.72 31.07 -5.09
CA GLU A 628 10.42 32.45 -5.43
C GLU A 628 9.24 32.54 -6.40
N ASN A 629 8.68 33.74 -6.55
CA ASN A 629 7.69 34.08 -7.59
C ASN A 629 6.38 33.27 -7.56
N ALA A 630 5.89 32.91 -6.36
CA ALA A 630 4.61 32.22 -6.25
C ALA A 630 3.50 33.10 -6.84
N SER A 631 2.73 32.55 -7.80
CA SER A 631 1.72 33.31 -8.55
C SER A 631 0.63 32.39 -9.11
N ALA A 632 -0.50 32.97 -9.48
CA ALA A 632 -1.55 32.35 -10.29
C ALA A 632 -1.80 33.16 -11.56
N ASP A 633 -2.29 32.52 -12.60
CA ASP A 633 -2.67 33.22 -13.84
C ASP A 633 -3.91 34.10 -13.63
N THR A 634 -4.74 33.82 -12.61
CA THR A 634 -5.89 34.64 -12.21
C THR A 634 -6.09 34.63 -10.69
N GLU A 635 -6.60 35.74 -10.13
CA GLU A 635 -6.97 35.85 -8.71
C GLU A 635 -8.42 35.42 -8.46
N THR A 636 -9.22 35.26 -9.49
CA THR A 636 -10.63 34.86 -9.41
C THR A 636 -10.93 33.73 -10.38
N LEU A 637 -11.71 32.75 -9.92
CA LEU A 637 -12.04 31.56 -10.69
C LEU A 637 -13.51 31.20 -10.48
N ASP A 638 -14.22 30.78 -11.51
CA ASP A 638 -15.57 30.24 -11.34
C ASP A 638 -15.54 28.86 -10.65
N THR A 639 -16.62 28.47 -9.97
CA THR A 639 -16.72 27.17 -9.27
C THR A 639 -16.60 25.95 -10.18
N ASP A 640 -16.57 26.11 -11.52
CA ASP A 640 -16.25 25.08 -12.53
C ASP A 640 -15.02 25.43 -13.36
N GLY A 641 -14.25 26.42 -12.94
CA GLY A 641 -13.09 26.90 -13.67
C GLY A 641 -11.79 26.18 -13.32
N GLU A 642 -10.79 26.48 -14.14
CA GLU A 642 -9.42 26.00 -14.01
C GLU A 642 -8.43 27.15 -14.11
N THR A 643 -7.34 27.11 -13.35
CA THR A 643 -6.24 28.07 -13.43
C THR A 643 -4.90 27.39 -13.21
N THR A 644 -3.83 28.02 -13.69
CA THR A 644 -2.47 27.58 -13.39
C THR A 644 -1.92 28.38 -12.21
N VAL A 645 -1.30 27.68 -11.25
CA VAL A 645 -0.53 28.28 -10.16
C VAL A 645 0.88 27.73 -10.19
N GLY A 646 1.86 28.53 -9.83
CA GLY A 646 3.24 28.08 -9.91
C GLY A 646 4.22 28.98 -9.17
N LEU A 647 5.45 28.51 -9.13
CA LEU A 647 6.62 29.21 -8.55
C LEU A 647 7.91 28.76 -9.24
N THR A 648 8.99 29.47 -8.93
CA THR A 648 10.34 29.10 -9.36
C THR A 648 11.10 28.45 -8.19
N VAL A 649 11.73 27.30 -8.45
CA VAL A 649 12.65 26.63 -7.51
C VAL A 649 14.07 26.67 -8.07
N THR A 650 15.04 27.09 -7.25
CA THR A 650 16.46 27.16 -7.63
C THR A 650 17.31 26.37 -6.64
N ASN A 651 18.16 25.49 -7.12
CA ASN A 651 19.18 24.85 -6.29
C ASN A 651 20.30 25.86 -6.01
N THR A 652 20.39 26.35 -4.77
CA THR A 652 21.38 27.34 -4.34
C THR A 652 22.60 26.73 -3.69
N GLY A 653 22.62 25.42 -3.48
CA GLY A 653 23.73 24.70 -2.90
C GLY A 653 24.75 24.21 -3.93
N GLU A 654 25.70 23.39 -3.47
CA GLU A 654 26.82 22.90 -4.26
C GLU A 654 26.66 21.47 -4.80
N ARG A 655 25.56 20.82 -4.50
CA ARG A 655 25.27 19.43 -4.92
C ARG A 655 23.98 19.37 -5.75
N ALA A 656 23.95 18.50 -6.75
CA ALA A 656 22.72 18.15 -7.40
C ALA A 656 21.74 17.54 -6.40
N GLY A 657 20.46 17.85 -6.54
CA GLY A 657 19.44 17.33 -5.62
C GLY A 657 18.03 17.40 -6.20
N THR A 658 17.13 16.66 -5.58
CA THR A 658 15.73 16.64 -5.95
C THR A 658 14.88 17.29 -4.84
N GLU A 659 14.14 18.34 -5.22
CA GLU A 659 13.12 18.93 -4.35
C GLU A 659 11.76 18.33 -4.66
N VAL A 660 10.93 18.18 -3.63
CA VAL A 660 9.52 17.77 -3.75
C VAL A 660 8.65 18.98 -3.46
N VAL A 661 8.15 19.60 -4.51
CA VAL A 661 7.26 20.76 -4.40
C VAL A 661 5.86 20.26 -4.12
N GLN A 662 5.28 20.63 -2.98
CA GLN A 662 3.96 20.23 -2.52
C GLN A 662 3.01 21.42 -2.58
N LEU A 663 1.80 21.21 -3.11
CA LEU A 663 0.74 22.22 -3.21
C LEU A 663 -0.39 21.85 -2.24
N TYR A 664 -0.66 22.73 -1.30
CA TYR A 664 -1.70 22.59 -0.30
C TYR A 664 -2.85 23.57 -0.53
N LEU A 665 -4.07 23.09 -0.29
CA LEU A 665 -5.27 23.93 -0.22
C LEU A 665 -5.54 24.31 1.23
N HIS A 666 -5.78 25.59 1.47
CA HIS A 666 -6.38 26.15 2.68
C HIS A 666 -7.69 26.82 2.34
N ASP A 667 -8.74 26.37 3.00
CA ASP A 667 -10.08 26.97 2.95
C ASP A 667 -10.38 27.64 4.30
N PRO A 668 -10.26 28.97 4.38
CA PRO A 668 -10.35 29.67 5.66
C PRO A 668 -11.76 29.69 6.24
N VAL A 669 -12.80 29.59 5.41
CA VAL A 669 -14.21 29.62 5.84
C VAL A 669 -15.07 28.74 4.95
N ALA A 670 -15.49 27.60 5.44
CA ALA A 670 -16.37 26.64 4.77
C ALA A 670 -17.57 26.28 5.66
N ARG A 671 -18.60 25.62 5.09
CA ARG A 671 -19.77 25.14 5.86
C ARG A 671 -19.44 24.03 6.85
N THR A 672 -18.32 23.36 6.68
CA THR A 672 -17.81 22.33 7.60
C THR A 672 -16.40 22.68 8.04
N ALA A 673 -15.98 22.21 9.22
CA ALA A 673 -14.58 22.36 9.64
C ALA A 673 -13.65 21.68 8.63
N ARG A 674 -12.66 22.44 8.13
CA ARG A 674 -11.69 21.98 7.13
C ARG A 674 -10.30 21.81 7.73
N PRO A 675 -9.47 20.90 7.20
CA PRO A 675 -8.05 20.85 7.55
C PRO A 675 -7.36 22.21 7.32
N VAL A 676 -6.41 22.55 8.19
CA VAL A 676 -5.62 23.79 8.00
C VAL A 676 -4.87 23.78 6.67
N ASN A 677 -4.32 22.62 6.31
CA ASN A 677 -3.69 22.38 5.01
C ASN A 677 -4.16 21.01 4.49
N ARG A 678 -4.45 20.89 3.21
CA ARG A 678 -4.75 19.63 2.53
C ARG A 678 -3.94 19.53 1.25
N LEU A 679 -3.12 18.51 1.11
CA LEU A 679 -2.36 18.26 -0.11
C LEU A 679 -3.32 18.05 -1.29
N ILE A 680 -3.08 18.74 -2.40
CA ILE A 680 -3.85 18.63 -3.64
C ILE A 680 -2.98 18.40 -4.86
N GLY A 681 -1.66 18.56 -4.73
CA GLY A 681 -0.70 18.35 -5.81
C GLY A 681 0.72 18.26 -5.29
N TYR A 682 1.59 17.59 -6.03
CA TYR A 682 3.03 17.58 -5.77
C TYR A 682 3.78 17.22 -7.05
N THR A 683 5.09 17.55 -7.08
CA THR A 683 6.00 17.13 -8.15
C THR A 683 7.44 17.10 -7.67
N ARG A 684 8.23 16.18 -8.21
CA ARG A 684 9.67 16.06 -7.97
C ARG A 684 10.44 16.88 -9.01
N VAL A 685 11.42 17.63 -8.57
CA VAL A 685 12.24 18.48 -9.44
C VAL A 685 13.71 18.26 -9.15
N HIS A 686 14.41 17.57 -10.03
CA HIS A 686 15.86 17.38 -9.93
C HIS A 686 16.59 18.56 -10.54
N LEU A 687 17.51 19.17 -9.79
CA LEU A 687 18.25 20.37 -10.18
C LEU A 687 19.75 20.21 -9.90
N GLU A 688 20.57 20.52 -10.91
CA GLU A 688 22.00 20.72 -10.74
C GLU A 688 22.29 21.99 -9.91
N PRO A 689 23.49 22.15 -9.32
CA PRO A 689 23.88 23.38 -8.64
C PRO A 689 23.68 24.62 -9.52
N GLY A 690 22.97 25.62 -9.02
CA GLY A 690 22.64 26.84 -9.73
C GLY A 690 21.53 26.76 -10.76
N ALA A 691 21.00 25.56 -11.05
CA ALA A 691 19.87 25.38 -11.95
C ALA A 691 18.55 25.77 -11.30
N SER A 692 17.59 26.20 -12.13
CA SER A 692 16.23 26.58 -11.71
C SER A 692 15.18 25.81 -12.49
N ALA A 693 13.99 25.73 -11.91
CA ALA A 693 12.79 25.24 -12.63
C ALA A 693 11.57 26.10 -12.30
N ASP A 694 10.78 26.39 -13.32
CA ASP A 694 9.42 26.88 -13.14
C ASP A 694 8.49 25.69 -12.95
N VAL A 695 7.90 25.59 -11.76
CA VAL A 695 6.95 24.55 -11.39
C VAL A 695 5.55 25.12 -11.50
N ARG A 696 4.67 24.41 -12.21
CA ARG A 696 3.30 24.83 -12.44
C ARG A 696 2.34 23.70 -12.16
N PHE A 697 1.23 24.03 -11.50
CA PHE A 697 0.12 23.13 -11.18
C PHE A 697 -1.15 23.62 -11.86
N THR A 698 -1.91 22.72 -12.45
CA THR A 698 -3.24 23.01 -12.99
C THR A 698 -4.27 22.77 -11.91
N PHE A 699 -4.77 23.84 -11.31
CA PHE A 699 -5.79 23.81 -10.27
C PHE A 699 -7.18 23.93 -10.86
N HIS A 700 -8.04 22.94 -10.69
CA HIS A 700 -9.45 22.98 -10.98
C HIS A 700 -10.26 23.25 -9.69
N ALA A 701 -11.31 24.08 -9.77
CA ALA A 701 -12.13 24.45 -8.62
C ALA A 701 -12.71 23.24 -7.86
N GLU A 702 -12.95 22.12 -8.55
CA GLU A 702 -13.47 20.88 -7.93
C GLU A 702 -12.46 20.21 -6.98
N LEU A 703 -11.19 20.56 -7.04
CA LEU A 703 -10.22 20.13 -6.02
C LEU A 703 -10.48 20.77 -4.65
N ALA A 704 -11.25 21.87 -4.59
CA ALA A 704 -11.72 22.45 -3.34
C ALA A 704 -12.98 21.79 -2.80
N ALA A 705 -13.59 20.86 -3.52
CA ALA A 705 -14.79 20.16 -3.09
C ALA A 705 -14.61 19.38 -1.78
N TYR A 706 -15.67 19.31 -0.99
CA TYR A 706 -15.73 18.53 0.25
C TYR A 706 -17.12 17.92 0.46
N SER A 707 -17.18 16.80 1.18
CA SER A 707 -18.42 16.05 1.39
C SER A 707 -19.36 16.75 2.35
N LEU A 708 -20.66 16.74 2.03
CA LEU A 708 -21.74 17.13 2.94
C LEU A 708 -22.26 15.96 3.78
N GLY A 709 -21.79 14.73 3.50
CA GLY A 709 -22.22 13.49 4.16
C GLY A 709 -23.49 12.89 3.57
N ASP A 710 -23.88 13.31 2.37
CA ASP A 710 -25.06 12.84 1.61
C ASP A 710 -24.67 12.19 0.25
N GLY A 711 -23.44 11.72 0.13
CA GLY A 711 -22.88 11.13 -1.11
C GLY A 711 -22.46 12.17 -2.15
N ARG A 712 -22.66 13.47 -1.89
CA ARG A 712 -22.27 14.57 -2.79
C ARG A 712 -21.20 15.45 -2.17
N HIS A 713 -20.35 16.01 -3.02
CA HIS A 713 -19.35 16.99 -2.65
C HIS A 713 -19.80 18.40 -3.08
N LEU A 714 -19.48 19.39 -2.28
CA LEU A 714 -19.81 20.79 -2.51
C LEU A 714 -18.57 21.57 -2.94
N VAL A 715 -18.66 22.26 -4.07
CA VAL A 715 -17.78 23.37 -4.43
C VAL A 715 -18.55 24.66 -4.13
N GLU A 716 -18.07 25.45 -3.19
CA GLU A 716 -18.73 26.72 -2.84
C GLU A 716 -17.87 27.93 -3.19
N PRO A 717 -18.49 29.08 -3.57
CA PRO A 717 -17.75 30.31 -3.79
C PRO A 717 -17.21 30.85 -2.45
N GLY A 718 -15.99 31.37 -2.47
CA GLY A 718 -15.32 31.88 -1.28
C GLY A 718 -13.83 32.13 -1.52
N ALA A 719 -13.16 32.64 -0.50
CA ALA A 719 -11.72 32.82 -0.53
C ALA A 719 -11.02 31.48 -0.25
N LEU A 720 -9.96 31.21 -1.01
CA LEU A 720 -9.04 30.07 -0.84
C LEU A 720 -7.60 30.58 -0.80
N GLU A 721 -6.73 29.81 -0.22
CA GLU A 721 -5.28 29.97 -0.34
C GLU A 721 -4.65 28.71 -0.89
N LEU A 722 -3.89 28.84 -1.98
CA LEU A 722 -3.05 27.79 -2.51
C LEU A 722 -1.63 28.00 -2.00
N ARG A 723 -1.16 27.05 -1.16
CA ARG A 723 0.07 27.16 -0.40
C ARG A 723 1.12 26.19 -0.93
N PHE A 724 2.26 26.71 -1.35
CA PHE A 724 3.41 25.89 -1.72
C PHE A 724 4.23 25.59 -0.47
N GLY A 725 4.49 24.31 -0.22
CA GLY A 725 5.21 23.87 0.97
C GLY A 725 6.30 22.84 0.66
N ALA A 726 7.37 22.88 1.45
CA ALA A 726 8.34 21.81 1.55
C ALA A 726 7.82 20.67 2.46
N SER A 727 6.77 20.96 3.24
CA SER A 727 5.99 20.02 4.06
C SER A 727 4.69 20.67 4.49
N SER A 728 3.78 19.91 5.12
CA SER A 728 2.53 20.47 5.70
C SER A 728 2.77 21.51 6.81
N GLY A 729 3.97 21.55 7.36
CA GLY A 729 4.38 22.51 8.41
C GLY A 729 5.35 23.60 7.94
N ASP A 730 5.81 23.60 6.68
CA ASP A 730 6.79 24.56 6.14
C ASP A 730 6.27 25.12 4.80
N MET A 731 5.50 26.21 4.87
CA MET A 731 4.95 26.90 3.71
C MET A 731 5.94 27.96 3.19
N ARG A 732 6.32 27.84 1.92
CA ARG A 732 7.31 28.67 1.23
C ARG A 732 6.70 29.75 0.34
N GLY A 733 5.45 29.59 -0.09
CA GLY A 733 4.72 30.54 -0.92
C GLY A 733 3.21 30.39 -0.75
N THR A 734 2.45 31.50 -0.89
CA THR A 734 1.01 31.47 -0.80
C THR A 734 0.41 32.32 -1.93
N VAL A 735 -0.59 31.78 -2.58
CA VAL A 735 -1.35 32.46 -3.64
C VAL A 735 -2.81 32.53 -3.21
N PRO A 736 -3.36 33.73 -2.97
CA PRO A 736 -4.79 33.89 -2.69
C PRO A 736 -5.59 33.67 -3.98
N LEU A 737 -6.74 33.01 -3.87
CA LEU A 737 -7.68 32.77 -4.96
C LEU A 737 -9.10 32.96 -4.44
N THR A 738 -9.98 33.53 -5.25
CA THR A 738 -11.40 33.66 -4.90
C THR A 738 -12.24 32.86 -5.89
N LEU A 739 -12.95 31.84 -5.38
CA LEU A 739 -13.99 31.17 -6.18
C LEU A 739 -15.23 32.05 -6.25
N THR A 740 -15.76 32.21 -7.46
CA THR A 740 -16.94 33.03 -7.79
C THR A 740 -18.04 32.16 -8.43
N GLY A 741 -19.24 32.73 -8.57
CA GLY A 741 -20.35 32.05 -9.21
C GLY A 741 -21.29 31.38 -8.21
N ARG A 742 -21.91 30.27 -8.61
CA ARG A 742 -22.88 29.52 -7.78
C ARG A 742 -22.21 28.32 -7.13
N GLU A 743 -22.72 27.93 -5.96
CA GLU A 743 -22.37 26.64 -5.41
C GLU A 743 -22.72 25.50 -6.38
N ARG A 744 -21.88 24.49 -6.43
CA ARG A 744 -22.07 23.30 -7.26
C ARG A 744 -21.96 22.04 -6.43
N ARG A 745 -22.86 21.09 -6.70
CA ARG A 745 -22.78 19.74 -6.16
C ARG A 745 -22.19 18.83 -7.24
N VAL A 746 -21.10 18.16 -6.91
CA VAL A 746 -20.37 17.24 -7.80
C VAL A 746 -20.37 15.84 -7.22
N GLY A 747 -20.29 14.84 -8.07
CA GLY A 747 -20.32 13.43 -7.72
C GLY A 747 -19.02 12.72 -8.08
N TYR A 748 -19.15 11.48 -8.46
CA TYR A 748 -18.03 10.59 -8.80
C TYR A 748 -17.22 11.11 -10.01
N GLU A 749 -17.85 11.86 -10.93
CA GLU A 749 -17.21 12.42 -12.13
C GLU A 749 -16.27 13.60 -11.88
N ARG A 750 -16.19 14.12 -10.64
CA ARG A 750 -15.40 15.32 -10.31
C ARG A 750 -13.91 15.15 -10.61
N VAL A 751 -13.21 16.25 -10.78
CA VAL A 751 -11.76 16.29 -10.95
C VAL A 751 -11.08 15.89 -9.63
N LEU A 752 -10.19 14.89 -9.70
CA LEU A 752 -9.45 14.38 -8.54
C LEU A 752 -7.96 14.74 -8.59
N ARG A 753 -7.40 15.05 -9.77
CA ARG A 753 -5.98 15.31 -9.98
C ARG A 753 -5.66 16.79 -10.19
N CYS A 754 -4.51 17.21 -9.66
CA CYS A 754 -3.87 18.49 -9.94
C CYS A 754 -2.57 18.22 -10.72
N PRO A 755 -2.60 18.19 -12.05
CA PRO A 755 -1.41 17.92 -12.85
C PRO A 755 -0.33 18.97 -12.61
N ALA A 756 0.93 18.52 -12.59
CA ALA A 756 2.08 19.39 -12.40
C ALA A 756 3.07 19.26 -13.57
N THR A 757 3.76 20.34 -13.87
CA THR A 757 4.87 20.38 -14.82
C THR A 757 6.05 21.16 -14.23
N ALA A 758 7.27 20.78 -14.59
CA ALA A 758 8.48 21.49 -14.20
C ALA A 758 9.32 21.79 -15.45
N HIS A 759 9.51 23.04 -15.74
CA HIS A 759 10.36 23.48 -16.84
C HIS A 759 11.71 23.96 -16.31
N ARG A 760 12.75 23.18 -16.57
CA ARG A 760 14.13 23.43 -16.08
C ARG A 760 14.89 24.37 -17.00
N TYR A 761 15.73 25.23 -16.40
CA TYR A 761 16.64 26.14 -17.10
C TYR A 761 17.83 26.54 -16.22
N GLY A 762 18.88 27.08 -16.83
CA GLY A 762 20.11 27.41 -16.11
C GLY A 762 21.08 26.21 -16.00
N ALA A 763 22.35 26.51 -15.56
CA ALA A 763 23.59 25.73 -15.49
C ALA A 763 24.14 25.19 -16.78
#